data_61dd5045ed4ef590075521bdf0b4b561
#
_entry.id   61dd5045ed4ef590075521bdf0b4b561
#
_cell.length_a   1.000
_cell.length_b   1.000
_cell.length_c   1.000
_cell.angle_alpha   90.00
_cell.angle_beta   90.00
_cell.angle_gamma   90.00
#
_symmetry.space_group_name_H-M   'P 1'
#
loop_
_entity.id
_entity.type
_entity.pdbx_description
1 polymer ?
#
loop_
_entity_poly.entity_id
_entity_poly.type
_entity_poly.pdbx_seq_one_letter_code
_entity_poly.pdbx_strand_id
1 'polypeptide(L)'
;MFERIAELAIRRARLVLIVAVVATALMGALGSGAFTKLLGGGFDDPASQSTRARDLIDKKFGGETNLVLLVRAGDGRVDTPSAEQNGKALVASLKKEKTLANVVSYWDTRSAQLLSKDGREAMVLAHVKGDPTQQQKNATSLLDDYDGTYNKALTVRAGGLAAVGNDMSTQVVEDLELAELIAIPLTLILLLFVFGSVVAALLPLAIAVIAILGSFAELSLLADVTSVSNTATNLTTALGLGLGIDYGLLMISRFREQLATGASVEDAVRRTVHTAGRTVAFSASTVAAALAALLVFPQYFLRSFGFAGVGVVAIAAASALFVMPPLLVVLGHRVNKGQMPWAKTANATTRASIWARLARTVMRRPALTALPVLAVLLVAASPLLGITFGTPDERVLPKDAESRQVSATLQKNFNGNDNAALQIVIGQNVDEAPLGKYADQLSQLKGAVRVETSTGTYTHGQESAAGPGSANLSRPNGQRISVVSSLTPKSDAAQSLVGDVRALTPPPGTHPLVGGIDAELVDAKHSISGQIPLAIGLVVLTTFILLFLFTGSIVQPLRALALNAITLVATLGIMTWIFQEGHLSPLLGFTAQPMEMSMTVLMFCIVFGLSMDYEVFVTSRIKELHDQGEDTESAVTNGLGHTGRIVTAAACLLAVSFFAFGTAKLSFMQMFGLGSGLAILIDAVAIRGVLVPAAMRLLGGSAWYAPGFLRTFHSRFGLSESAPEPAAAPEPAVSRG
;
A
#
# COMPACT_ATOMS: atom_id res chain seq x y z
N MET A 1 -6.50 -4.40 -33.46
CA MET A 1 -5.27 -4.43 -32.65
C MET A 1 -4.85 -5.88 -32.35
N PHE A 2 -5.70 -6.70 -31.75
CA PHE A 2 -5.39 -8.08 -31.33
C PHE A 2 -4.98 -8.98 -32.49
N GLU A 3 -5.60 -8.85 -33.68
CA GLU A 3 -5.17 -9.61 -34.89
C GLU A 3 -3.70 -9.32 -35.25
N ARG A 4 -3.32 -8.04 -35.24
CA ARG A 4 -1.91 -7.67 -35.52
C ARG A 4 -0.93 -8.21 -34.49
N ILE A 5 -1.36 -8.28 -33.20
CA ILE A 5 -0.55 -8.90 -32.13
C ILE A 5 -0.38 -10.39 -32.40
N ALA A 6 -1.47 -11.10 -32.73
CA ALA A 6 -1.45 -12.51 -33.04
C ALA A 6 -0.55 -12.80 -34.28
N GLU A 7 -0.72 -12.02 -35.36
CA GLU A 7 0.13 -12.15 -36.55
C GLU A 7 1.61 -11.89 -36.28
N LEU A 8 1.94 -10.85 -35.48
CA LEU A 8 3.32 -10.55 -35.08
C LEU A 8 3.91 -11.73 -34.27
N ALA A 9 3.13 -12.26 -33.32
CA ALA A 9 3.53 -13.41 -32.50
C ALA A 9 3.78 -14.66 -33.33
N ILE A 10 2.95 -14.91 -34.35
CA ILE A 10 3.07 -16.09 -35.21
C ILE A 10 4.23 -15.94 -36.20
N ARG A 11 4.28 -14.81 -36.92
CA ARG A 11 5.27 -14.62 -37.99
C ARG A 11 6.69 -14.33 -37.51
N ARG A 12 6.84 -13.66 -36.35
CA ARG A 12 8.16 -13.20 -35.83
C ARG A 12 8.41 -13.61 -34.38
N ALA A 13 7.92 -14.79 -33.96
CA ALA A 13 8.02 -15.27 -32.58
C ALA A 13 9.42 -15.14 -31.99
N ARG A 14 10.44 -15.63 -32.68
CA ARG A 14 11.84 -15.61 -32.19
C ARG A 14 12.38 -14.20 -32.03
N LEU A 15 12.07 -13.28 -32.96
CA LEU A 15 12.51 -11.89 -32.90
C LEU A 15 11.88 -11.19 -31.68
N VAL A 16 10.58 -11.36 -31.49
CA VAL A 16 9.87 -10.76 -30.34
C VAL A 16 10.43 -11.27 -29.03
N LEU A 17 10.75 -12.58 -28.93
CA LEU A 17 11.36 -13.13 -27.72
C LEU A 17 12.78 -12.61 -27.46
N ILE A 18 13.60 -12.45 -28.50
CA ILE A 18 14.93 -11.83 -28.37
C ILE A 18 14.80 -10.39 -27.86
N VAL A 19 13.91 -9.61 -28.45
CA VAL A 19 13.62 -8.23 -28.01
C VAL A 19 13.13 -8.22 -26.56
N ALA A 20 12.22 -9.14 -26.18
CA ALA A 20 11.74 -9.25 -24.81
C ALA A 20 12.85 -9.57 -23.82
N VAL A 21 13.77 -10.50 -24.14
CA VAL A 21 14.92 -10.84 -23.29
C VAL A 21 15.85 -9.64 -23.13
N VAL A 22 16.18 -8.94 -24.22
CA VAL A 22 17.03 -7.75 -24.17
C VAL A 22 16.36 -6.63 -23.37
N ALA A 23 15.07 -6.39 -23.60
CA ALA A 23 14.29 -5.41 -22.83
C ALA A 23 14.25 -5.76 -21.33
N THR A 24 14.06 -7.03 -20.98
CA THR A 24 14.07 -7.50 -19.59
C THR A 24 15.44 -7.29 -18.93
N ALA A 25 16.52 -7.59 -19.64
CA ALA A 25 17.88 -7.35 -19.14
C ALA A 25 18.15 -5.85 -18.90
N LEU A 26 17.71 -4.99 -19.83
CA LEU A 26 17.81 -3.52 -19.68
C LEU A 26 16.96 -3.03 -18.51
N MET A 27 15.72 -3.52 -18.37
CA MET A 27 14.85 -3.19 -17.24
C MET A 27 15.47 -3.64 -15.92
N GLY A 28 16.09 -4.82 -15.86
CA GLY A 28 16.80 -5.29 -14.67
C GLY A 28 17.99 -4.38 -14.30
N ALA A 29 18.78 -3.97 -15.30
CA ALA A 29 19.91 -3.06 -15.09
C ALA A 29 19.45 -1.67 -14.59
N LEU A 30 18.41 -1.10 -15.19
CA LEU A 30 17.84 0.18 -14.77
C LEU A 30 17.13 0.07 -13.39
N GLY A 31 16.44 -1.04 -13.16
CA GLY A 31 15.69 -1.29 -11.93
C GLY A 31 16.58 -1.44 -10.70
N SER A 32 17.84 -1.88 -10.86
CA SER A 32 18.78 -1.96 -9.74
C SER A 32 19.05 -0.60 -9.08
N GLY A 33 18.90 0.50 -9.85
CA GLY A 33 18.99 1.87 -9.33
C GLY A 33 17.84 2.26 -8.39
N ALA A 34 16.72 1.55 -8.39
CA ALA A 34 15.60 1.86 -7.51
C ALA A 34 15.99 1.83 -6.04
N PHE A 35 16.71 0.79 -5.60
CA PHE A 35 17.10 0.61 -4.19
C PHE A 35 18.00 1.72 -3.62
N THR A 36 18.65 2.50 -4.47
CA THR A 36 19.51 3.63 -4.04
C THR A 36 18.87 5.00 -4.18
N LYS A 37 17.79 5.10 -4.99
CA LYS A 37 17.11 6.37 -5.30
C LYS A 37 15.80 6.56 -4.54
N LEU A 38 15.14 5.46 -4.16
CA LEU A 38 13.85 5.52 -3.50
C LEU A 38 13.99 5.99 -2.04
N LEU A 39 12.96 6.69 -1.56
CA LEU A 39 12.94 7.40 -0.30
C LEU A 39 12.14 6.66 0.77
N GLY A 40 12.54 6.79 2.03
CA GLY A 40 11.69 6.43 3.16
C GLY A 40 10.62 7.50 3.44
N GLY A 41 9.53 7.13 4.11
CA GLY A 41 8.51 8.09 4.55
C GLY A 41 7.53 8.50 3.46
N GLY A 42 7.15 9.78 3.44
CA GLY A 42 6.21 10.35 2.47
C GLY A 42 4.75 10.38 2.91
N PHE A 43 4.52 10.26 4.21
CA PHE A 43 3.19 10.29 4.81
C PHE A 43 2.63 11.71 4.96
N ASP A 44 3.49 12.73 4.87
CA ASP A 44 3.13 14.12 5.06
C ASP A 44 2.60 14.77 3.78
N ASP A 45 1.70 15.74 3.95
CA ASP A 45 1.29 16.64 2.88
C ASP A 45 2.23 17.86 2.84
N PRO A 46 2.98 18.09 1.74
CA PRO A 46 3.89 19.24 1.62
C PRO A 46 3.19 20.60 1.76
N ALA A 47 1.90 20.70 1.47
CA ALA A 47 1.12 21.92 1.56
C ALA A 47 0.56 22.17 2.96
N SER A 48 0.62 21.18 3.87
CA SER A 48 0.05 21.29 5.21
C SER A 48 0.75 22.35 6.06
N GLN A 49 0.03 22.85 7.06
CA GLN A 49 0.57 23.86 7.96
C GLN A 49 1.72 23.31 8.79
N SER A 50 1.61 22.08 9.28
CA SER A 50 2.63 21.42 10.10
C SER A 50 3.92 21.15 9.30
N THR A 51 3.84 20.69 8.05
CA THR A 51 5.01 20.50 7.19
C THR A 51 5.71 21.84 6.92
N ARG A 52 4.96 22.88 6.60
CA ARG A 52 5.51 24.23 6.40
C ARG A 52 6.12 24.81 7.67
N ALA A 53 5.56 24.50 8.85
CA ALA A 53 6.14 24.88 10.15
C ALA A 53 7.49 24.19 10.35
N ARG A 54 7.57 22.87 10.12
CA ARG A 54 8.80 22.09 10.17
C ARG A 54 9.87 22.64 9.23
N ASP A 55 9.53 22.88 7.97
CA ASP A 55 10.46 23.45 6.98
C ASP A 55 11.00 24.83 7.40
N LEU A 56 10.15 25.66 8.02
CA LEU A 56 10.56 26.96 8.51
C LEU A 56 11.49 26.85 9.73
N ILE A 57 11.21 25.90 10.62
CA ILE A 57 12.06 25.60 11.78
C ILE A 57 13.42 25.07 11.29
N ASP A 58 13.45 24.17 10.33
CA ASP A 58 14.69 23.63 9.75
C ASP A 58 15.54 24.75 9.14
N LYS A 59 14.92 25.63 8.35
CA LYS A 59 15.63 26.75 7.68
C LYS A 59 16.14 27.82 8.64
N LYS A 60 15.37 28.17 9.68
CA LYS A 60 15.67 29.33 10.53
C LYS A 60 16.25 28.97 11.88
N PHE A 61 15.89 27.84 12.45
CA PHE A 61 16.23 27.44 13.81
C PHE A 61 17.18 26.23 13.86
N GLY A 62 17.57 25.71 12.69
CA GLY A 62 18.47 24.55 12.60
C GLY A 62 17.80 23.22 12.88
N GLY A 63 16.48 23.17 12.78
CA GLY A 63 15.66 21.98 12.88
C GLY A 63 15.18 21.62 14.29
N GLU A 64 14.16 20.77 14.33
CA GLU A 64 13.68 20.13 15.55
C GLU A 64 14.55 18.91 15.87
N THR A 65 14.63 18.55 17.15
CA THR A 65 15.29 17.30 17.56
C THR A 65 14.60 16.12 16.92
N ASN A 66 15.33 15.42 16.06
CA ASN A 66 14.85 14.19 15.41
C ASN A 66 15.72 12.96 15.71
N LEU A 67 16.87 13.16 16.37
CA LEU A 67 17.77 12.11 16.83
C LEU A 67 17.98 12.23 18.33
N VAL A 68 17.78 11.15 19.06
CA VAL A 68 18.04 11.02 20.49
C VAL A 68 19.03 9.89 20.70
N LEU A 69 20.20 10.18 21.22
CA LEU A 69 21.14 9.15 21.63
C LEU A 69 21.01 8.94 23.14
N LEU A 70 20.59 7.75 23.53
CA LEU A 70 20.52 7.32 24.92
C LEU A 70 21.85 6.69 25.31
N VAL A 71 22.57 7.33 26.21
CA VAL A 71 23.92 6.96 26.61
C VAL A 71 23.93 6.40 28.02
N ARG A 72 24.38 5.14 28.16
CA ARG A 72 24.51 4.43 29.43
C ARG A 72 26.00 4.24 29.78
N ALA A 73 26.37 4.50 31.01
CA ALA A 73 27.73 4.25 31.49
C ALA A 73 27.92 2.78 31.92
N GLY A 74 29.06 2.19 31.57
CA GLY A 74 29.41 0.83 31.96
C GLY A 74 29.61 0.63 33.46
N ASP A 75 30.02 1.68 34.17
CA ASP A 75 30.21 1.76 35.63
C ASP A 75 28.92 2.09 36.41
N GLY A 76 27.80 2.22 35.73
CA GLY A 76 26.45 2.31 36.27
C GLY A 76 25.87 3.72 36.36
N ARG A 77 26.68 4.79 36.57
CA ARG A 77 26.20 6.20 36.62
C ARG A 77 26.90 7.08 35.60
N VAL A 78 26.14 7.97 34.96
CA VAL A 78 26.66 8.88 33.92
C VAL A 78 27.35 10.16 34.47
N ASP A 79 27.26 10.37 35.75
CA ASP A 79 27.90 11.51 36.46
C ASP A 79 29.26 11.14 37.09
N THR A 80 29.77 9.91 36.90
CA THR A 80 31.11 9.53 37.30
C THR A 80 32.17 10.23 36.44
N PRO A 81 33.39 10.54 37.00
CA PRO A 81 34.41 11.21 36.23
C PRO A 81 34.78 10.55 34.91
N SER A 82 34.82 9.21 34.89
CA SER A 82 35.08 8.43 33.68
C SER A 82 33.97 8.57 32.64
N ALA A 83 32.70 8.44 33.07
CA ALA A 83 31.54 8.60 32.19
C ALA A 83 31.41 10.02 31.66
N GLU A 84 31.69 11.02 32.50
CA GLU A 84 31.68 12.43 32.08
C GLU A 84 32.75 12.72 31.02
N GLN A 85 33.96 12.20 31.20
CA GLN A 85 35.06 12.41 30.25
C GLN A 85 34.70 11.78 28.89
N ASN A 86 34.23 10.54 28.88
CA ASN A 86 33.83 9.84 27.64
C ASN A 86 32.57 10.47 27.02
N GLY A 87 31.59 10.90 27.84
CA GLY A 87 30.40 11.58 27.37
C GLY A 87 30.72 12.92 26.70
N LYS A 88 31.59 13.71 27.27
CA LYS A 88 32.09 14.97 26.65
C LYS A 88 32.86 14.70 25.36
N ALA A 89 33.64 13.61 25.29
CA ALA A 89 34.34 13.21 24.09
C ALA A 89 33.35 12.80 22.96
N LEU A 90 32.32 12.02 23.30
CA LEU A 90 31.23 11.66 22.37
C LEU A 90 30.54 12.92 21.82
N VAL A 91 30.15 13.84 22.73
CA VAL A 91 29.46 15.07 22.30
C VAL A 91 30.38 15.96 21.44
N ALA A 92 31.67 16.02 21.75
CA ALA A 92 32.65 16.75 20.93
C ALA A 92 32.82 16.14 19.53
N SER A 93 32.72 14.80 19.38
CA SER A 93 32.70 14.15 18.09
C SER A 93 31.41 14.47 17.33
N LEU A 94 30.26 14.33 17.97
CA LEU A 94 28.95 14.62 17.35
C LEU A 94 28.83 16.09 16.89
N LYS A 95 29.39 17.04 17.66
CA LYS A 95 29.43 18.47 17.27
C LYS A 95 30.30 18.75 16.03
N LYS A 96 31.23 17.85 15.69
CA LYS A 96 32.07 17.99 14.48
C LYS A 96 31.37 17.42 13.24
N GLU A 97 30.32 16.60 13.42
CA GLU A 97 29.55 16.05 12.32
C GLU A 97 28.81 17.15 11.57
N LYS A 98 29.12 17.28 10.26
CA LYS A 98 28.49 18.28 9.39
C LYS A 98 27.02 18.01 9.16
N THR A 99 26.63 16.75 9.29
CA THR A 99 25.28 16.22 9.11
C THR A 99 24.37 16.52 10.30
N LEU A 100 24.92 16.94 11.43
CA LEU A 100 24.17 17.29 12.63
C LEU A 100 24.04 18.79 12.85
N ALA A 101 22.99 19.19 13.55
CA ALA A 101 22.75 20.50 14.10
C ALA A 101 22.18 20.39 15.51
N ASN A 102 22.21 21.49 16.25
CA ASN A 102 21.57 21.62 17.56
C ASN A 102 21.91 20.46 18.53
N VAL A 103 23.19 20.04 18.56
CA VAL A 103 23.64 19.00 19.50
C VAL A 103 23.64 19.54 20.92
N VAL A 104 22.78 18.98 21.78
CA VAL A 104 22.60 19.31 23.17
C VAL A 104 22.74 18.06 24.02
N SER A 105 23.49 18.09 25.10
CA SER A 105 23.73 16.94 25.98
C SER A 105 23.52 17.24 27.45
N TYR A 106 23.33 16.19 28.25
CA TYR A 106 23.36 16.24 29.68
C TYR A 106 24.68 16.85 30.21
N TRP A 107 25.81 16.45 29.64
CA TRP A 107 27.15 16.90 30.10
C TRP A 107 27.43 18.37 29.80
N ASP A 108 26.77 18.96 28.77
CA ASP A 108 26.87 20.39 28.47
C ASP A 108 25.98 21.23 29.37
N THR A 109 24.74 20.78 29.61
CA THR A 109 23.71 21.62 30.25
C THR A 109 23.45 21.26 31.70
N ARG A 110 23.80 20.07 32.13
CA ARG A 110 23.46 19.51 33.46
C ARG A 110 21.95 19.51 33.72
N SER A 111 21.13 19.55 32.68
CA SER A 111 19.68 19.55 32.79
C SER A 111 19.18 18.23 33.35
N ALA A 112 18.35 18.28 34.39
CA ALA A 112 17.70 17.11 34.96
C ALA A 112 16.74 16.41 33.97
N GLN A 113 16.28 17.11 32.95
CA GLN A 113 15.44 16.54 31.89
C GLN A 113 16.21 15.60 30.96
N LEU A 114 17.54 15.78 30.86
CA LEU A 114 18.43 14.95 30.04
C LEU A 114 19.10 13.83 30.84
N LEU A 115 18.72 13.63 32.10
CA LEU A 115 19.18 12.57 32.98
C LEU A 115 18.03 11.65 33.36
N SER A 116 18.27 10.35 33.34
CA SER A 116 17.28 9.39 33.82
C SER A 116 17.09 9.54 35.35
N LYS A 117 15.88 9.17 35.83
CA LYS A 117 15.49 9.23 37.24
C LYS A 117 16.46 8.49 38.17
N ASP A 118 17.10 7.44 37.69
CA ASP A 118 18.09 6.62 38.42
C ASP A 118 19.55 7.07 38.20
N GLY A 119 19.78 8.07 37.35
CA GLY A 119 21.10 8.63 37.04
C GLY A 119 22.00 7.70 36.20
N ARG A 120 21.47 6.63 35.63
CA ARG A 120 22.24 5.64 34.87
C ARG A 120 22.32 5.92 33.38
N GLU A 121 21.42 6.74 32.89
CA GLU A 121 21.30 7.05 31.46
C GLU A 121 21.24 8.57 31.26
N ALA A 122 21.88 9.05 30.21
CA ALA A 122 21.87 10.45 29.79
C ALA A 122 21.45 10.54 28.32
N MET A 123 20.78 11.64 27.96
CA MET A 123 20.41 11.93 26.58
C MET A 123 21.40 12.91 25.93
N VAL A 124 21.68 12.63 24.65
CA VAL A 124 22.21 13.60 23.70
C VAL A 124 21.13 13.79 22.61
N LEU A 125 20.70 15.02 22.47
CA LEU A 125 19.70 15.44 21.49
C LEU A 125 20.40 16.07 20.29
N ALA A 126 19.97 15.76 19.08
CA ALA A 126 20.50 16.35 17.86
C ALA A 126 19.45 16.46 16.77
N HIS A 127 19.72 17.28 15.77
CA HIS A 127 18.97 17.32 14.53
C HIS A 127 19.81 16.82 13.36
N VAL A 128 19.35 15.76 12.70
CA VAL A 128 19.93 15.26 11.44
C VAL A 128 19.45 16.16 10.31
N LYS A 129 20.40 16.82 9.63
CA LYS A 129 20.14 17.80 8.57
C LYS A 129 19.77 17.14 7.24
N GLY A 130 19.05 17.88 6.41
CA GLY A 130 18.77 17.57 5.03
C GLY A 130 17.26 17.44 4.75
N ASP A 131 16.93 17.25 3.50
CA ASP A 131 15.59 16.77 3.13
C ASP A 131 15.37 15.33 3.62
N PRO A 132 14.17 14.79 3.58
CA PRO A 132 13.88 13.44 4.11
C PRO A 132 14.82 12.34 3.58
N THR A 133 15.27 12.44 2.33
CA THR A 133 16.22 11.51 1.73
C THR A 133 17.61 11.63 2.35
N GLN A 134 18.06 12.87 2.43
CA GLN A 134 19.37 13.16 2.97
C GLN A 134 19.41 12.87 4.48
N GLN A 135 18.34 13.17 5.20
CA GLN A 135 18.21 12.83 6.62
C GLN A 135 18.32 11.32 6.84
N GLN A 136 17.65 10.50 6.01
CA GLN A 136 17.74 9.05 6.14
C GLN A 136 19.17 8.54 5.89
N LYS A 137 19.83 8.98 4.82
CA LYS A 137 21.23 8.59 4.52
C LYS A 137 22.19 9.03 5.63
N ASN A 138 22.01 10.26 6.10
CA ASN A 138 22.82 10.81 7.19
C ASN A 138 22.58 10.05 8.49
N ALA A 139 21.32 9.68 8.80
CA ALA A 139 20.98 8.89 9.98
C ALA A 139 21.65 7.51 9.92
N THR A 140 21.52 6.79 8.82
CA THR A 140 22.16 5.48 8.63
C THR A 140 23.66 5.56 8.91
N SER A 141 24.37 6.50 8.26
CA SER A 141 25.82 6.67 8.48
C SER A 141 26.18 7.02 9.93
N LEU A 142 25.38 7.90 10.56
CA LEU A 142 25.60 8.28 11.96
C LEU A 142 25.37 7.11 12.93
N LEU A 143 24.35 6.28 12.65
CA LEU A 143 24.06 5.12 13.48
C LEU A 143 25.15 4.04 13.33
N ASP A 144 25.66 3.82 12.14
CA ASP A 144 26.78 2.90 11.88
C ASP A 144 28.05 3.33 12.66
N ASP A 145 28.28 4.64 12.82
CA ASP A 145 29.47 5.18 13.47
C ASP A 145 29.34 5.29 15.00
N TYR A 146 28.15 5.57 15.53
CA TYR A 146 27.98 5.98 16.94
C TYR A 146 27.10 5.04 17.76
N ASP A 147 26.34 4.14 17.13
CA ASP A 147 25.52 3.19 17.86
C ASP A 147 26.36 2.03 18.44
N GLY A 148 26.01 1.54 19.62
CA GLY A 148 26.72 0.46 20.28
C GLY A 148 27.72 0.94 21.34
N THR A 149 28.91 0.34 21.37
CA THR A 149 29.91 0.59 22.42
C THR A 149 30.88 1.72 22.02
N TYR A 150 30.83 2.83 22.72
CA TYR A 150 31.75 3.96 22.52
C TYR A 150 32.90 3.95 23.54
N ASN A 151 34.14 3.95 23.05
CA ASN A 151 35.38 3.93 23.85
C ASN A 151 35.43 2.86 24.96
N LYS A 152 34.73 1.75 24.80
CA LYS A 152 34.57 0.64 25.77
C LYS A 152 34.02 1.09 27.16
N ALA A 153 33.51 2.29 27.27
CA ALA A 153 33.06 2.89 28.54
C ALA A 153 31.56 3.24 28.51
N LEU A 154 31.05 3.56 27.35
CA LEU A 154 29.66 3.96 27.17
C LEU A 154 28.97 3.02 26.20
N THR A 155 27.70 2.74 26.45
CA THR A 155 26.79 2.13 25.48
C THR A 155 25.86 3.22 24.97
N VAL A 156 25.86 3.44 23.67
CA VAL A 156 25.02 4.40 22.99
C VAL A 156 23.93 3.64 22.24
N ARG A 157 22.69 4.05 22.39
CA ARG A 157 21.54 3.52 21.64
C ARG A 157 20.77 4.66 21.03
N ALA A 158 20.34 4.47 19.79
CA ALA A 158 19.66 5.49 19.03
C ALA A 158 18.14 5.41 19.13
N GLY A 159 17.50 6.58 19.18
CA GLY A 159 16.06 6.78 19.16
C GLY A 159 15.68 8.08 18.48
N GLY A 160 14.42 8.46 18.57
CA GLY A 160 13.88 9.62 17.86
C GLY A 160 13.47 9.26 16.42
N LEU A 161 12.85 10.23 15.72
CA LEU A 161 12.24 9.99 14.40
C LEU A 161 13.26 9.51 13.34
N ALA A 162 14.50 9.99 13.42
CA ALA A 162 15.55 9.60 12.47
C ALA A 162 15.96 8.13 12.63
N ALA A 163 16.11 7.65 13.88
CA ALA A 163 16.42 6.26 14.17
C ALA A 163 15.22 5.34 13.84
N VAL A 164 13.99 5.73 14.20
CA VAL A 164 12.77 4.99 13.83
C VAL A 164 12.65 4.88 12.32
N GLY A 165 12.90 5.95 11.56
CA GLY A 165 12.88 5.94 10.10
C GLY A 165 13.94 4.99 9.50
N ASN A 166 15.14 4.95 10.09
CA ASN A 166 16.19 4.03 9.69
C ASN A 166 15.80 2.57 9.96
N ASP A 167 15.33 2.25 11.16
CA ASP A 167 14.87 0.91 11.53
C ASP A 167 13.70 0.44 10.65
N MET A 168 12.75 1.35 10.35
CA MET A 168 11.65 1.05 9.42
C MET A 168 12.17 0.72 8.03
N SER A 169 13.12 1.48 7.50
CA SER A 169 13.66 1.24 6.16
C SER A 169 14.44 -0.07 6.08
N THR A 170 15.22 -0.40 7.09
CA THR A 170 15.93 -1.67 7.18
C THR A 170 14.95 -2.83 7.25
N GLN A 171 13.92 -2.71 8.12
CA GLN A 171 12.91 -3.75 8.28
C GLN A 171 12.06 -3.95 7.02
N VAL A 172 11.78 -2.89 6.23
CA VAL A 172 11.09 -3.01 4.93
C VAL A 172 11.84 -3.95 3.99
N VAL A 173 13.18 -3.83 3.93
CA VAL A 173 14.01 -4.69 3.06
C VAL A 173 14.01 -6.13 3.56
N GLU A 174 14.22 -6.36 4.86
CA GLU A 174 14.18 -7.70 5.46
C GLU A 174 12.83 -8.38 5.26
N ASP A 175 11.74 -7.65 5.48
CA ASP A 175 10.37 -8.15 5.31
C ASP A 175 10.09 -8.51 3.85
N LEU A 176 10.61 -7.74 2.89
CA LEU A 176 10.49 -8.03 1.46
C LEU A 176 11.22 -9.33 1.09
N GLU A 177 12.48 -9.47 1.53
CA GLU A 177 13.28 -10.67 1.27
C GLU A 177 12.60 -11.93 1.82
N LEU A 178 12.08 -11.86 3.05
CA LEU A 178 11.34 -12.96 3.66
C LEU A 178 10.05 -13.29 2.90
N ALA A 179 9.28 -12.26 2.53
CA ALA A 179 8.04 -12.43 1.77
C ALA A 179 8.30 -13.10 0.41
N GLU A 180 9.35 -12.70 -0.31
CA GLU A 180 9.75 -13.30 -1.59
C GLU A 180 10.20 -14.75 -1.42
N LEU A 181 10.99 -15.04 -0.39
CA LEU A 181 11.47 -16.39 -0.07
C LEU A 181 10.31 -17.36 0.19
N ILE A 182 9.21 -16.89 0.74
CA ILE A 182 7.99 -17.68 1.01
C ILE A 182 7.09 -17.71 -0.23
N ALA A 183 6.81 -16.54 -0.83
CA ALA A 183 5.83 -16.41 -1.92
C ALA A 183 6.24 -17.18 -3.17
N ILE A 184 7.50 -17.07 -3.61
CA ILE A 184 7.94 -17.65 -4.89
C ILE A 184 7.87 -19.19 -4.88
N PRO A 185 8.43 -19.92 -3.90
CA PRO A 185 8.32 -21.37 -3.87
C PRO A 185 6.87 -21.86 -3.72
N LEU A 186 6.09 -21.23 -2.84
CA LEU A 186 4.71 -21.65 -2.59
C LEU A 186 3.84 -21.42 -3.83
N THR A 187 4.03 -20.29 -4.52
CA THR A 187 3.34 -19.98 -5.77
C THR A 187 3.73 -20.97 -6.87
N LEU A 188 5.02 -21.34 -6.99
CA LEU A 188 5.46 -22.34 -7.95
C LEU A 188 4.83 -23.71 -7.68
N ILE A 189 4.75 -24.14 -6.41
CA ILE A 189 4.09 -25.39 -6.02
C ILE A 189 2.60 -25.36 -6.40
N LEU A 190 1.92 -24.26 -6.11
CA LEU A 190 0.51 -24.09 -6.49
C LEU A 190 0.32 -24.10 -8.01
N LEU A 191 1.19 -23.43 -8.77
CA LEU A 191 1.16 -23.45 -10.24
C LEU A 191 1.35 -24.87 -10.79
N LEU A 192 2.28 -25.63 -10.24
CA LEU A 192 2.48 -27.03 -10.59
C LEU A 192 1.23 -27.88 -10.32
N PHE A 193 0.55 -27.61 -9.20
CA PHE A 193 -0.70 -28.29 -8.87
C PHE A 193 -1.85 -27.90 -9.83
N VAL A 194 -1.97 -26.61 -10.15
CA VAL A 194 -3.03 -26.09 -11.04
C VAL A 194 -2.85 -26.56 -12.48
N PHE A 195 -1.64 -26.42 -13.03
CA PHE A 195 -1.37 -26.76 -14.44
C PHE A 195 -1.04 -28.24 -14.65
N GLY A 196 -0.52 -28.92 -13.63
CA GLY A 196 -0.05 -30.30 -13.75
C GLY A 196 1.10 -30.50 -14.73
N SER A 197 1.82 -29.44 -15.10
CA SER A 197 2.96 -29.44 -16.04
C SER A 197 3.99 -28.41 -15.63
N VAL A 198 5.25 -28.80 -15.60
CA VAL A 198 6.36 -27.91 -15.22
C VAL A 198 6.48 -26.74 -16.19
N VAL A 199 6.43 -27.01 -17.51
CA VAL A 199 6.57 -25.95 -18.51
C VAL A 199 5.44 -24.95 -18.40
N ALA A 200 4.19 -25.41 -18.27
CA ALA A 200 3.05 -24.52 -18.11
C ALA A 200 3.10 -23.69 -16.81
N ALA A 201 3.69 -24.23 -15.74
CA ALA A 201 3.84 -23.52 -14.46
C ALA A 201 4.92 -22.42 -14.49
N LEU A 202 6.00 -22.62 -15.26
CA LEU A 202 7.09 -21.66 -15.36
C LEU A 202 6.76 -20.43 -16.24
N LEU A 203 5.84 -20.58 -17.20
CA LEU A 203 5.49 -19.48 -18.11
C LEU A 203 4.88 -18.25 -17.40
N PRO A 204 3.86 -18.40 -16.53
CA PRO A 204 3.33 -17.26 -15.79
C PRO A 204 4.37 -16.60 -14.88
N LEU A 205 5.25 -17.40 -14.27
CA LEU A 205 6.33 -16.88 -13.44
C LEU A 205 7.31 -16.03 -14.25
N ALA A 206 7.63 -16.42 -15.50
CA ALA A 206 8.44 -15.60 -16.38
C ALA A 206 7.79 -14.23 -16.69
N ILE A 207 6.46 -14.18 -16.89
CA ILE A 207 5.72 -12.92 -17.06
C ILE A 207 5.78 -12.07 -15.79
N ALA A 208 5.64 -12.69 -14.61
CA ALA A 208 5.75 -12.01 -13.33
C ALA A 208 7.14 -11.38 -13.13
N VAL A 209 8.21 -12.09 -13.46
CA VAL A 209 9.59 -11.55 -13.39
C VAL A 209 9.75 -10.33 -14.31
N ILE A 210 9.23 -10.38 -15.53
CA ILE A 210 9.28 -9.24 -16.46
C ILE A 210 8.50 -8.04 -15.86
N ALA A 211 7.34 -8.29 -15.27
CA ALA A 211 6.52 -7.24 -14.65
C ALA A 211 7.24 -6.57 -13.48
N ILE A 212 7.87 -7.35 -12.59
CA ILE A 212 8.60 -6.84 -11.43
C ILE A 212 9.82 -6.03 -11.88
N LEU A 213 10.67 -6.58 -12.74
CA LEU A 213 11.87 -5.88 -13.22
C LEU A 213 11.54 -4.61 -14.01
N GLY A 214 10.48 -4.67 -14.82
CA GLY A 214 10.01 -3.52 -15.56
C GLY A 214 9.49 -2.39 -14.66
N SER A 215 8.78 -2.75 -13.59
CA SER A 215 8.27 -1.75 -12.64
C SER A 215 9.37 -1.19 -11.75
N PHE A 216 10.39 -1.96 -11.40
CA PHE A 216 11.57 -1.41 -10.71
C PHE A 216 12.32 -0.41 -11.61
N ALA A 217 12.42 -0.70 -12.91
CA ALA A 217 12.99 0.25 -13.88
C ALA A 217 12.13 1.53 -13.96
N GLU A 218 10.81 1.41 -14.03
CA GLU A 218 9.89 2.55 -13.99
C GLU A 218 10.07 3.40 -12.74
N LEU A 219 10.06 2.78 -11.54
CA LEU A 219 10.24 3.49 -10.28
C LEU A 219 11.62 4.16 -10.20
N SER A 220 12.68 3.52 -10.69
CA SER A 220 14.01 4.09 -10.75
C SER A 220 14.08 5.35 -11.64
N LEU A 221 13.38 5.33 -12.79
CA LEU A 221 13.31 6.48 -13.71
C LEU A 221 12.42 7.59 -13.12
N LEU A 222 11.31 7.25 -12.47
CA LEU A 222 10.44 8.22 -11.82
C LEU A 222 11.14 8.91 -10.65
N ALA A 223 11.99 8.20 -9.92
CA ALA A 223 12.77 8.78 -8.82
C ALA A 223 13.74 9.89 -9.25
N ASP A 224 14.08 9.98 -10.54
CA ASP A 224 14.89 11.08 -11.07
C ASP A 224 14.09 12.39 -11.28
N VAL A 225 12.76 12.32 -11.30
CA VAL A 225 11.87 13.47 -11.56
C VAL A 225 10.88 13.76 -10.42
N THR A 226 10.63 12.81 -9.53
CA THR A 226 9.70 12.99 -8.40
C THR A 226 10.11 12.12 -7.22
N SER A 227 9.64 12.48 -6.01
CA SER A 227 9.83 11.67 -4.81
C SER A 227 9.03 10.37 -4.92
N VAL A 228 9.70 9.22 -4.74
CA VAL A 228 9.09 7.89 -4.80
C VAL A 228 9.48 7.11 -3.55
N SER A 229 8.49 6.54 -2.86
CA SER A 229 8.69 5.77 -1.63
C SER A 229 9.29 4.38 -1.93
N ASN A 230 10.26 3.97 -1.11
CA ASN A 230 10.86 2.63 -1.18
C ASN A 230 9.83 1.52 -0.89
N THR A 231 8.82 1.78 -0.07
CA THR A 231 7.74 0.83 0.24
C THR A 231 6.92 0.44 -1.00
N ALA A 232 6.94 1.27 -2.07
CA ALA A 232 6.27 0.94 -3.33
C ALA A 232 6.85 -0.31 -4.02
N THR A 233 8.10 -0.69 -3.72
CA THR A 233 8.71 -1.94 -4.22
C THR A 233 7.96 -3.18 -3.76
N ASN A 234 7.42 -3.17 -2.54
CA ASN A 234 6.65 -4.29 -1.99
C ASN A 234 5.35 -4.52 -2.78
N LEU A 235 4.64 -3.43 -3.12
CA LEU A 235 3.47 -3.54 -3.98
C LEU A 235 3.84 -4.04 -5.37
N THR A 236 4.92 -3.52 -5.93
CA THR A 236 5.42 -3.94 -7.25
C THR A 236 5.68 -5.44 -7.29
N THR A 237 6.36 -5.99 -6.27
CA THR A 237 6.63 -7.43 -6.19
C THR A 237 5.34 -8.22 -5.99
N ALA A 238 4.49 -7.83 -5.05
CA ALA A 238 3.23 -8.54 -4.75
C ALA A 238 2.28 -8.56 -5.96
N LEU A 239 2.01 -7.39 -6.56
CA LEU A 239 1.15 -7.29 -7.74
C LEU A 239 1.81 -7.85 -9.00
N GLY A 240 3.12 -7.64 -9.18
CA GLY A 240 3.86 -8.18 -10.33
C GLY A 240 3.83 -9.69 -10.35
N LEU A 241 4.06 -10.31 -9.20
CA LEU A 241 3.94 -11.76 -9.04
C LEU A 241 2.48 -12.20 -9.28
N GLY A 242 1.52 -11.60 -8.60
CA GLY A 242 0.11 -11.96 -8.68
C GLY A 242 -0.48 -11.79 -10.07
N LEU A 243 -0.47 -10.56 -10.61
CA LEU A 243 -1.09 -10.25 -11.91
C LEU A 243 -0.33 -10.87 -13.08
N GLY A 244 1.00 -10.94 -13.01
CA GLY A 244 1.79 -11.62 -14.04
C GLY A 244 1.42 -13.10 -14.15
N ILE A 245 1.18 -13.74 -13.01
CA ILE A 245 0.71 -15.13 -12.94
C ILE A 245 -0.72 -15.25 -13.43
N ASP A 246 -1.64 -14.39 -13.00
CA ASP A 246 -3.05 -14.45 -13.35
C ASP A 246 -3.28 -14.25 -14.85
N TYR A 247 -2.63 -13.24 -15.43
CA TYR A 247 -2.73 -13.01 -16.88
C TYR A 247 -2.07 -14.15 -17.67
N GLY A 248 -0.93 -14.65 -17.19
CA GLY A 248 -0.27 -15.82 -17.76
C GLY A 248 -1.14 -17.08 -17.68
N LEU A 249 -1.77 -17.33 -16.53
CA LEU A 249 -2.66 -18.46 -16.29
C LEU A 249 -3.86 -18.43 -17.26
N LEU A 250 -4.48 -17.26 -17.44
CA LEU A 250 -5.60 -17.08 -18.35
C LEU A 250 -5.21 -17.40 -19.80
N MET A 251 -4.09 -16.85 -20.27
CA MET A 251 -3.59 -17.08 -21.62
C MET A 251 -3.26 -18.56 -21.87
N ILE A 252 -2.54 -19.21 -20.94
CA ILE A 252 -2.15 -20.61 -21.07
C ILE A 252 -3.36 -21.55 -21.01
N SER A 253 -4.29 -21.29 -20.09
CA SER A 253 -5.50 -22.12 -19.95
C SER A 253 -6.33 -22.10 -21.23
N ARG A 254 -6.52 -20.91 -21.83
CA ARG A 254 -7.27 -20.77 -23.08
C ARG A 254 -6.54 -21.41 -24.27
N PHE A 255 -5.23 -21.25 -24.34
CA PHE A 255 -4.40 -21.89 -25.36
C PHE A 255 -4.50 -23.43 -25.28
N ARG A 256 -4.36 -24.00 -24.09
CA ARG A 256 -4.48 -25.45 -23.87
C ARG A 256 -5.89 -25.97 -24.19
N GLU A 257 -6.92 -25.18 -23.88
CA GLU A 257 -8.33 -25.53 -24.27
C GLU A 257 -8.45 -25.61 -25.79
N GLN A 258 -7.93 -24.62 -26.54
CA GLN A 258 -7.95 -24.63 -28.00
C GLN A 258 -7.17 -25.81 -28.62
N LEU A 259 -5.99 -26.12 -28.06
CA LEU A 259 -5.24 -27.31 -28.52
C LEU A 259 -5.98 -28.61 -28.26
N ALA A 260 -6.74 -28.71 -27.16
CA ALA A 260 -7.51 -29.89 -26.82
C ALA A 260 -8.70 -30.13 -27.79
N THR A 261 -9.21 -29.07 -28.45
CA THR A 261 -10.21 -29.20 -29.53
C THR A 261 -9.62 -29.62 -30.87
N GLY A 262 -8.30 -29.83 -30.98
CA GLY A 262 -7.60 -30.20 -32.20
C GLY A 262 -7.18 -29.03 -33.09
N ALA A 263 -7.28 -27.78 -32.61
CA ALA A 263 -6.82 -26.61 -33.36
C ALA A 263 -5.31 -26.64 -33.60
N SER A 264 -4.88 -26.08 -34.74
CA SER A 264 -3.44 -25.86 -34.99
C SER A 264 -2.86 -24.92 -33.93
N VAL A 265 -1.54 -24.96 -33.71
CA VAL A 265 -0.84 -24.03 -32.74
C VAL A 265 -1.11 -22.58 -33.10
N GLU A 266 -1.09 -22.25 -34.41
CA GLU A 266 -1.30 -20.88 -34.88
C GLU A 266 -2.75 -20.43 -34.64
N ASP A 267 -3.74 -21.26 -34.95
CA ASP A 267 -5.15 -20.97 -34.70
C ASP A 267 -5.44 -20.88 -33.21
N ALA A 268 -4.85 -21.77 -32.40
CA ALA A 268 -4.99 -21.74 -30.95
C ALA A 268 -4.43 -20.42 -30.36
N VAL A 269 -3.25 -19.93 -30.82
CA VAL A 269 -2.69 -18.65 -30.41
C VAL A 269 -3.58 -17.49 -30.88
N ARG A 270 -4.03 -17.48 -32.12
CA ARG A 270 -4.92 -16.45 -32.67
C ARG A 270 -6.20 -16.32 -31.84
N ARG A 271 -6.87 -17.41 -31.57
CA ARG A 271 -8.08 -17.44 -30.73
C ARG A 271 -7.81 -17.03 -29.31
N THR A 272 -6.69 -17.44 -28.72
CA THR A 272 -6.27 -17.05 -27.37
C THR A 272 -6.07 -15.55 -27.25
N VAL A 273 -5.35 -14.92 -28.18
CA VAL A 273 -5.14 -13.47 -28.19
C VAL A 273 -6.46 -12.71 -28.38
N HIS A 274 -7.34 -13.22 -29.23
CA HIS A 274 -8.64 -12.59 -29.46
C HIS A 274 -9.60 -12.68 -28.28
N THR A 275 -9.57 -13.75 -27.50
CA THR A 275 -10.47 -13.97 -26.34
C THR A 275 -9.78 -13.55 -25.05
N ALA A 276 -8.85 -14.37 -24.53
CA ALA A 276 -8.16 -14.11 -23.27
C ALA A 276 -7.36 -12.80 -23.30
N GLY A 277 -6.73 -12.45 -24.45
CA GLY A 277 -6.01 -11.20 -24.58
C GLY A 277 -6.88 -9.95 -24.42
N ARG A 278 -8.13 -9.97 -24.92
CA ARG A 278 -9.09 -8.86 -24.68
C ARG A 278 -9.47 -8.76 -23.22
N THR A 279 -9.73 -9.89 -22.58
CA THR A 279 -10.08 -9.93 -21.15
C THR A 279 -8.92 -9.40 -20.31
N VAL A 280 -7.67 -9.80 -20.59
CA VAL A 280 -6.47 -9.26 -19.90
C VAL A 280 -6.35 -7.74 -20.08
N ALA A 281 -6.49 -7.22 -21.29
CA ALA A 281 -6.38 -5.79 -21.54
C ALA A 281 -7.45 -4.99 -20.79
N PHE A 282 -8.68 -5.51 -20.76
CA PHE A 282 -9.80 -4.86 -20.08
C PHE A 282 -9.59 -4.90 -18.54
N SER A 283 -9.29 -6.07 -18.00
CA SER A 283 -9.01 -6.30 -16.60
C SER A 283 -7.86 -5.39 -16.12
N ALA A 284 -6.74 -5.36 -16.83
CA ALA A 284 -5.64 -4.46 -16.56
C ALA A 284 -6.07 -2.98 -16.50
N SER A 285 -6.96 -2.57 -17.40
CA SER A 285 -7.47 -1.19 -17.42
C SER A 285 -8.30 -0.86 -16.18
N THR A 286 -9.10 -1.81 -15.66
CA THR A 286 -9.89 -1.58 -14.43
C THR A 286 -9.01 -1.50 -13.19
N VAL A 287 -8.02 -2.38 -13.07
CA VAL A 287 -7.06 -2.35 -11.95
C VAL A 287 -6.20 -1.08 -12.00
N ALA A 288 -5.67 -0.74 -13.18
CA ALA A 288 -4.88 0.48 -13.35
C ALA A 288 -5.68 1.74 -13.02
N ALA A 289 -6.97 1.80 -13.41
CA ALA A 289 -7.84 2.93 -13.08
C ALA A 289 -8.08 3.06 -11.56
N ALA A 290 -8.28 1.94 -10.85
CA ALA A 290 -8.43 1.94 -9.41
C ALA A 290 -7.15 2.42 -8.69
N LEU A 291 -5.98 1.97 -9.14
CA LEU A 291 -4.69 2.36 -8.57
C LEU A 291 -4.29 3.80 -8.95
N ALA A 292 -4.68 4.27 -10.15
CA ALA A 292 -4.47 5.66 -10.56
C ALA A 292 -5.20 6.67 -9.66
N ALA A 293 -6.27 6.28 -8.97
CA ALA A 293 -6.94 7.13 -7.99
C ALA A 293 -6.02 7.54 -6.83
N LEU A 294 -4.98 6.75 -6.52
CA LEU A 294 -3.96 7.12 -5.52
C LEU A 294 -3.15 8.36 -5.91
N LEU A 295 -3.09 8.71 -7.19
CA LEU A 295 -2.37 9.89 -7.68
C LEU A 295 -3.01 11.23 -7.26
N VAL A 296 -4.26 11.20 -6.79
CA VAL A 296 -4.99 12.38 -6.31
C VAL A 296 -4.43 12.88 -4.96
N PHE A 297 -3.85 11.98 -4.17
CA PHE A 297 -3.35 12.33 -2.84
C PHE A 297 -2.02 13.10 -2.92
N PRO A 298 -1.84 14.15 -2.09
CA PRO A 298 -0.60 14.94 -2.10
C PRO A 298 0.60 14.21 -1.49
N GLN A 299 0.37 13.22 -0.61
CA GLN A 299 1.40 12.41 0.02
C GLN A 299 2.17 11.60 -1.04
N TYR A 300 3.50 11.79 -1.13
CA TYR A 300 4.27 11.03 -2.13
C TYR A 300 4.28 9.53 -1.86
N PHE A 301 4.03 9.09 -0.62
CA PHE A 301 3.81 7.69 -0.28
C PHE A 301 2.67 7.10 -1.12
N LEU A 302 1.45 7.66 -1.04
CA LEU A 302 0.29 7.18 -1.80
C LEU A 302 0.47 7.31 -3.32
N ARG A 303 1.03 8.44 -3.77
CA ARG A 303 1.32 8.63 -5.19
C ARG A 303 2.30 7.60 -5.74
N SER A 304 3.30 7.21 -4.96
CA SER A 304 4.27 6.18 -5.34
C SER A 304 3.61 4.84 -5.58
N PHE A 305 2.64 4.48 -4.76
CA PHE A 305 1.84 3.28 -4.97
C PHE A 305 0.93 3.40 -6.19
N GLY A 306 0.43 4.60 -6.48
CA GLY A 306 -0.30 4.88 -7.72
C GLY A 306 0.56 4.64 -8.97
N PHE A 307 1.76 5.20 -9.01
CA PHE A 307 2.72 4.97 -10.10
C PHE A 307 3.11 3.50 -10.22
N ALA A 308 3.60 2.89 -9.13
CA ALA A 308 4.01 1.49 -9.10
C ALA A 308 2.87 0.56 -9.53
N GLY A 309 1.67 0.82 -9.04
CA GLY A 309 0.50 0.00 -9.34
C GLY A 309 0.08 0.08 -10.80
N VAL A 310 -0.03 1.28 -11.36
CA VAL A 310 -0.35 1.48 -12.79
C VAL A 310 0.73 0.87 -13.67
N GLY A 311 2.00 1.09 -13.33
CA GLY A 311 3.14 0.56 -14.09
C GLY A 311 3.18 -0.95 -14.09
N VAL A 312 3.11 -1.59 -12.93
CA VAL A 312 3.17 -3.06 -12.84
C VAL A 312 2.00 -3.72 -13.57
N VAL A 313 0.80 -3.17 -13.47
CA VAL A 313 -0.37 -3.66 -14.20
C VAL A 313 -0.18 -3.53 -15.71
N ALA A 314 0.29 -2.37 -16.18
CA ALA A 314 0.52 -2.11 -17.59
C ALA A 314 1.62 -3.03 -18.16
N ILE A 315 2.73 -3.21 -17.43
CA ILE A 315 3.85 -4.06 -17.86
C ILE A 315 3.45 -5.54 -17.83
N ALA A 316 2.72 -5.99 -16.80
CA ALA A 316 2.21 -7.36 -16.73
C ALA A 316 1.26 -7.67 -17.90
N ALA A 317 0.30 -6.77 -18.18
CA ALA A 317 -0.61 -6.91 -19.30
C ALA A 317 0.12 -6.87 -20.66
N ALA A 318 1.05 -5.95 -20.84
CA ALA A 318 1.88 -5.89 -22.05
C ALA A 318 2.69 -7.19 -22.22
N SER A 319 3.29 -7.71 -21.17
CA SER A 319 4.04 -8.97 -21.21
C SER A 319 3.15 -10.16 -21.54
N ALA A 320 1.94 -10.22 -20.97
CA ALA A 320 0.97 -11.27 -21.29
C ALA A 320 0.47 -11.18 -22.74
N LEU A 321 0.35 -9.97 -23.32
CA LEU A 321 -0.12 -9.76 -24.68
C LEU A 321 0.98 -9.89 -25.74
N PHE A 322 2.19 -9.47 -25.46
CA PHE A 322 3.27 -9.42 -26.46
C PHE A 322 4.33 -10.51 -26.28
N VAL A 323 4.57 -11.01 -25.05
CA VAL A 323 5.61 -12.01 -24.78
C VAL A 323 5.01 -13.41 -24.68
N MET A 324 3.85 -13.58 -24.05
CA MET A 324 3.23 -14.90 -23.88
C MET A 324 2.84 -15.55 -25.22
N PRO A 325 2.19 -14.89 -26.19
CA PRO A 325 1.80 -15.52 -27.45
C PRO A 325 2.98 -16.07 -28.26
N PRO A 326 4.09 -15.34 -28.47
CA PRO A 326 5.30 -15.90 -29.10
C PRO A 326 5.89 -17.10 -28.34
N LEU A 327 5.88 -17.08 -27.00
CA LEU A 327 6.30 -18.23 -26.19
C LEU A 327 5.43 -19.47 -26.47
N LEU A 328 4.12 -19.27 -26.55
CA LEU A 328 3.17 -20.35 -26.89
C LEU A 328 3.36 -20.88 -28.31
N VAL A 329 3.69 -20.02 -29.29
CA VAL A 329 4.02 -20.46 -30.66
C VAL A 329 5.27 -21.34 -30.68
N VAL A 330 6.35 -20.91 -30.00
CA VAL A 330 7.63 -21.64 -29.97
C VAL A 330 7.51 -22.96 -29.24
N LEU A 331 6.76 -22.99 -28.15
CA LEU A 331 6.56 -24.19 -27.33
C LEU A 331 5.54 -25.15 -27.93
N GLY A 332 4.45 -24.65 -28.53
CA GLY A 332 3.38 -25.45 -29.09
C GLY A 332 2.89 -26.53 -28.11
N HIS A 333 2.83 -27.78 -28.55
CA HIS A 333 2.44 -28.91 -27.70
C HIS A 333 3.39 -29.19 -26.53
N ARG A 334 4.63 -28.64 -26.57
CA ARG A 334 5.61 -28.79 -25.48
C ARG A 334 5.20 -28.08 -24.20
N VAL A 335 4.22 -27.17 -24.23
CA VAL A 335 3.60 -26.57 -23.03
C VAL A 335 3.12 -27.64 -22.04
N ASN A 336 2.74 -28.81 -22.52
CA ASN A 336 2.32 -29.95 -21.70
C ASN A 336 3.46 -30.89 -21.26
N LYS A 337 4.74 -30.57 -21.51
CA LYS A 337 5.87 -31.39 -21.06
C LYS A 337 6.07 -31.29 -19.54
N GLY A 338 6.59 -32.37 -18.96
CA GLY A 338 6.76 -32.48 -17.50
C GLY A 338 5.43 -32.66 -16.77
N GLN A 339 4.53 -33.48 -17.34
CA GLN A 339 3.24 -33.78 -16.71
C GLN A 339 3.42 -34.53 -15.40
N MET A 340 2.77 -34.01 -14.37
CA MET A 340 2.71 -34.65 -13.05
C MET A 340 1.79 -35.86 -13.04
N PRO A 341 2.05 -36.88 -12.19
CA PRO A 341 1.26 -38.12 -12.15
C PRO A 341 -0.24 -37.90 -11.98
N TRP A 342 -0.64 -36.92 -11.16
CA TRP A 342 -2.05 -36.60 -10.87
C TRP A 342 -2.77 -35.93 -12.06
N ALA A 343 -2.05 -35.28 -12.98
CA ALA A 343 -2.65 -34.61 -14.13
C ALA A 343 -3.15 -35.63 -15.17
N LYS A 344 -2.57 -36.82 -15.23
CA LYS A 344 -2.97 -37.90 -16.13
C LYS A 344 -4.33 -38.51 -15.78
N THR A 345 -4.65 -38.54 -14.48
CA THR A 345 -5.91 -39.10 -13.97
C THR A 345 -7.08 -38.12 -14.01
N ALA A 346 -6.80 -36.82 -14.01
CA ALA A 346 -7.85 -35.78 -14.02
C ALA A 346 -8.62 -35.65 -15.32
N ASN A 347 -8.10 -36.15 -16.43
CA ASN A 347 -8.75 -36.08 -17.75
C ASN A 347 -9.89 -37.12 -17.95
N ALA A 348 -10.16 -38.00 -16.97
CA ALA A 348 -11.06 -39.13 -17.13
C ALA A 348 -12.46 -38.96 -16.51
N THR A 349 -12.76 -37.87 -15.81
CA THR A 349 -14.07 -37.73 -15.14
C THR A 349 -14.77 -36.44 -15.50
N THR A 350 -15.81 -36.54 -16.32
CA THR A 350 -16.87 -35.54 -16.56
C THR A 350 -17.76 -35.34 -15.31
N ARG A 351 -17.17 -35.13 -14.14
CA ARG A 351 -17.93 -34.72 -12.94
C ARG A 351 -18.30 -33.26 -13.04
N ALA A 352 -19.62 -32.96 -12.93
CA ALA A 352 -20.08 -31.58 -12.82
C ALA A 352 -19.21 -30.81 -11.82
N SER A 353 -18.63 -29.70 -12.26
CA SER A 353 -17.74 -28.85 -11.45
C SER A 353 -18.40 -28.53 -10.09
N ILE A 354 -17.61 -28.53 -9.02
CA ILE A 354 -18.09 -28.12 -7.68
C ILE A 354 -18.75 -26.75 -7.77
N TRP A 355 -18.21 -25.86 -8.58
CA TRP A 355 -18.74 -24.51 -8.80
C TRP A 355 -20.09 -24.52 -9.51
N ALA A 356 -20.29 -25.36 -10.49
CA ALA A 356 -21.61 -25.52 -11.14
C ALA A 356 -22.66 -26.08 -10.16
N ARG A 357 -22.27 -26.99 -9.26
CA ARG A 357 -23.18 -27.51 -8.22
C ARG A 357 -23.53 -26.43 -7.20
N LEU A 358 -22.51 -25.67 -6.74
CA LEU A 358 -22.70 -24.55 -5.82
C LEU A 358 -23.63 -23.49 -6.43
N ALA A 359 -23.34 -23.02 -7.64
CA ALA A 359 -24.17 -22.05 -8.35
C ALA A 359 -25.62 -22.52 -8.48
N ARG A 360 -25.84 -23.77 -8.86
CA ARG A 360 -27.18 -24.36 -8.98
C ARG A 360 -27.90 -24.41 -7.63
N THR A 361 -27.19 -24.73 -6.55
CA THR A 361 -27.78 -24.74 -5.21
C THR A 361 -28.17 -23.33 -4.75
N VAL A 362 -27.30 -22.34 -4.98
CA VAL A 362 -27.57 -20.94 -4.66
C VAL A 362 -28.74 -20.40 -5.48
N MET A 363 -28.78 -20.67 -6.77
CA MET A 363 -29.85 -20.16 -7.65
C MET A 363 -31.22 -20.77 -7.37
N ARG A 364 -31.26 -21.97 -6.80
CA ARG A 364 -32.55 -22.57 -6.35
C ARG A 364 -33.18 -21.86 -5.18
N ARG A 365 -32.39 -21.33 -4.24
CA ARG A 365 -32.85 -20.64 -3.03
C ARG A 365 -31.97 -19.42 -2.73
N PRO A 366 -32.00 -18.37 -3.59
CA PRO A 366 -31.01 -17.29 -3.55
C PRO A 366 -31.03 -16.51 -2.22
N ALA A 367 -32.18 -16.18 -1.69
CA ALA A 367 -32.27 -15.47 -0.42
C ALA A 367 -31.76 -16.31 0.77
N LEU A 368 -32.10 -17.60 0.81
CA LEU A 368 -31.70 -18.47 1.92
C LEU A 368 -30.17 -18.71 1.97
N THR A 369 -29.49 -18.67 0.83
CA THR A 369 -28.04 -18.86 0.74
C THR A 369 -27.28 -17.54 0.86
N ALA A 370 -27.81 -16.43 0.31
CA ALA A 370 -27.14 -15.13 0.33
C ALA A 370 -27.28 -14.42 1.68
N LEU A 371 -28.44 -14.48 2.35
CA LEU A 371 -28.66 -13.77 3.61
C LEU A 371 -27.70 -14.17 4.74
N PRO A 372 -27.39 -15.47 5.00
CA PRO A 372 -26.41 -15.83 6.01
C PRO A 372 -25.01 -15.32 5.68
N VAL A 373 -24.59 -15.39 4.40
CA VAL A 373 -23.28 -14.88 3.97
C VAL A 373 -23.22 -13.37 4.16
N LEU A 374 -24.26 -12.66 3.74
CA LEU A 374 -24.35 -11.20 3.94
C LEU A 374 -24.33 -10.85 5.42
N ALA A 375 -25.06 -11.58 6.27
CA ALA A 375 -25.07 -11.36 7.71
C ALA A 375 -23.68 -11.54 8.32
N VAL A 376 -22.95 -12.60 7.94
CA VAL A 376 -21.57 -12.81 8.40
C VAL A 376 -20.66 -11.66 7.96
N LEU A 377 -20.75 -11.20 6.71
CA LEU A 377 -19.95 -10.08 6.21
C LEU A 377 -20.30 -8.76 6.93
N LEU A 378 -21.58 -8.51 7.24
CA LEU A 378 -22.00 -7.34 8.00
C LEU A 378 -21.53 -7.39 9.46
N VAL A 379 -21.54 -8.56 10.09
CA VAL A 379 -20.95 -8.74 11.43
C VAL A 379 -19.44 -8.51 11.38
N ALA A 380 -18.76 -9.05 10.39
CA ALA A 380 -17.34 -8.81 10.17
C ALA A 380 -17.00 -7.33 9.90
N ALA A 381 -17.95 -6.58 9.36
CA ALA A 381 -17.84 -5.15 9.12
C ALA A 381 -18.05 -4.30 10.38
N SER A 382 -18.69 -4.83 11.43
CA SER A 382 -19.11 -4.03 12.60
C SER A 382 -17.98 -3.31 13.34
N PRO A 383 -16.73 -3.83 13.46
CA PRO A 383 -15.64 -3.11 14.13
C PRO A 383 -15.22 -1.82 13.39
N LEU A 384 -15.55 -1.70 12.11
CA LEU A 384 -15.28 -0.50 11.33
C LEU A 384 -15.99 0.75 11.90
N LEU A 385 -17.11 0.59 12.61
CA LEU A 385 -17.82 1.70 13.25
C LEU A 385 -16.99 2.38 14.35
N GLY A 386 -16.01 1.67 14.91
CA GLY A 386 -15.09 2.18 15.93
C GLY A 386 -13.70 2.50 15.39
N ILE A 387 -13.50 2.58 14.08
CA ILE A 387 -12.19 2.84 13.49
C ILE A 387 -11.63 4.19 13.92
N THR A 388 -10.38 4.17 14.34
CA THR A 388 -9.59 5.38 14.62
C THR A 388 -8.35 5.37 13.72
N PHE A 389 -7.95 6.55 13.27
CA PHE A 389 -6.82 6.71 12.35
C PHE A 389 -5.65 7.36 13.04
N GLY A 390 -4.45 6.87 12.72
CA GLY A 390 -3.16 7.37 13.19
C GLY A 390 -2.13 7.47 12.06
N THR A 391 -1.01 8.09 12.39
CA THR A 391 0.21 8.11 11.58
C THR A 391 1.21 7.09 12.14
N PRO A 392 2.11 6.52 11.32
CA PRO A 392 3.14 5.59 11.80
C PRO A 392 4.00 6.22 12.89
N ASP A 393 4.35 5.44 13.89
CA ASP A 393 5.32 5.77 14.92
C ASP A 393 6.12 4.51 15.31
N GLU A 394 6.95 4.59 16.33
CA GLU A 394 7.81 3.48 16.77
C GLU A 394 7.04 2.17 17.07
N ARG A 395 5.73 2.22 17.29
CA ARG A 395 4.91 1.05 17.57
C ARG A 395 4.69 0.15 16.36
N VAL A 396 4.93 0.67 15.15
CA VAL A 396 4.87 -0.15 13.92
C VAL A 396 6.02 -1.13 13.81
N LEU A 397 7.14 -0.84 14.49
CA LEU A 397 8.33 -1.69 14.55
C LEU A 397 8.12 -2.88 15.51
N PRO A 398 8.85 -3.97 15.34
CA PRO A 398 8.88 -5.06 16.30
C PRO A 398 9.39 -4.59 17.68
N LYS A 399 9.00 -5.31 18.75
CA LYS A 399 9.31 -4.90 20.14
C LYS A 399 10.79 -4.89 20.48
N ASP A 400 11.57 -5.63 19.74
CA ASP A 400 13.02 -5.76 19.86
C ASP A 400 13.80 -4.72 19.06
N ALA A 401 13.14 -3.94 18.21
CA ALA A 401 13.76 -2.83 17.49
C ALA A 401 14.36 -1.80 18.47
N GLU A 402 15.58 -1.37 18.18
CA GLU A 402 16.35 -0.54 19.13
C GLU A 402 15.71 0.82 19.37
N SER A 403 15.35 1.53 18.31
CA SER A 403 14.69 2.85 18.43
C SER A 403 13.39 2.78 19.23
N ARG A 404 12.64 1.67 19.11
CA ARG A 404 11.44 1.43 19.91
C ARG A 404 11.75 1.19 21.39
N GLN A 405 12.81 0.44 21.71
CA GLN A 405 13.25 0.22 23.09
C GLN A 405 13.74 1.53 23.73
N VAL A 406 14.44 2.35 22.97
CA VAL A 406 14.85 3.68 23.41
C VAL A 406 13.63 4.55 23.71
N SER A 407 12.64 4.62 22.82
CA SER A 407 11.40 5.36 23.05
C SER A 407 10.67 4.90 24.33
N ALA A 408 10.58 3.60 24.55
CA ALA A 408 9.98 3.04 25.77
C ALA A 408 10.78 3.40 27.04
N THR A 409 12.12 3.42 26.94
CA THR A 409 13.01 3.82 28.05
C THR A 409 12.85 5.31 28.38
N LEU A 410 12.76 6.16 27.35
CA LEU A 410 12.55 7.60 27.52
C LEU A 410 11.23 7.88 28.24
N GLN A 411 10.14 7.23 27.81
CA GLN A 411 8.82 7.41 28.44
C GLN A 411 8.80 6.97 29.93
N LYS A 412 9.54 5.93 30.27
CA LYS A 412 9.54 5.37 31.63
C LYS A 412 10.51 6.06 32.57
N ASN A 413 11.73 6.32 32.11
CA ASN A 413 12.87 6.69 32.95
C ASN A 413 13.18 8.18 32.96
N PHE A 414 12.61 8.96 32.05
CA PHE A 414 12.86 10.40 32.00
C PHE A 414 11.59 11.20 32.37
N ASN A 415 11.81 12.47 32.72
CA ASN A 415 10.72 13.39 33.07
C ASN A 415 10.46 14.33 31.91
N GLY A 416 9.19 14.37 31.45
CA GLY A 416 8.69 15.37 30.50
C GLY A 416 8.28 14.82 29.14
N ASN A 417 7.18 15.39 28.61
CA ASN A 417 6.72 15.20 27.24
C ASN A 417 7.22 16.33 26.32
N ASP A 418 8.36 16.94 26.64
CA ASP A 418 8.88 18.10 25.91
C ASP A 418 9.13 17.78 24.42
N ASN A 419 9.42 16.50 24.11
CA ASN A 419 9.59 16.03 22.73
C ASN A 419 8.26 16.00 21.93
N ALA A 420 7.11 16.05 22.59
CA ALA A 420 5.80 16.11 21.97
C ALA A 420 5.16 17.51 22.01
N ALA A 421 5.96 18.54 22.35
CA ALA A 421 5.47 19.91 22.42
C ALA A 421 4.99 20.40 21.05
N LEU A 422 3.86 21.11 21.02
CA LEU A 422 3.45 21.83 19.82
C LEU A 422 4.41 22.98 19.55
N GLN A 423 4.84 23.10 18.31
CA GLN A 423 5.78 24.11 17.86
C GLN A 423 5.05 25.16 17.03
N ILE A 424 5.03 26.39 17.51
CA ILE A 424 4.46 27.50 16.76
C ILE A 424 5.62 28.33 16.23
N VAL A 425 5.64 28.54 14.91
CA VAL A 425 6.69 29.32 14.27
C VAL A 425 6.09 30.49 13.49
N ILE A 426 6.68 31.66 13.71
CA ILE A 426 6.34 32.91 13.05
C ILE A 426 7.54 33.34 12.20
N GLY A 427 7.33 33.56 10.91
CA GLY A 427 8.37 33.84 9.92
C GLY A 427 8.96 35.24 9.99
N GLN A 428 8.64 36.04 11.00
CA GLN A 428 9.08 37.43 11.25
C GLN A 428 9.27 37.66 12.71
N ASN A 429 9.93 38.78 13.07
CA ASN A 429 10.07 39.22 14.45
C ASN A 429 8.70 39.68 14.98
N VAL A 430 8.49 39.42 16.24
CA VAL A 430 7.32 39.86 17.02
C VAL A 430 7.82 40.63 18.21
N ASP A 431 7.23 41.78 18.46
CA ASP A 431 7.55 42.58 19.63
C ASP A 431 7.20 41.83 20.93
N GLU A 432 7.89 42.10 21.99
CA GLU A 432 7.79 41.39 23.28
C GLU A 432 6.35 41.44 23.85
N ALA A 433 5.70 42.57 23.85
CA ALA A 433 4.37 42.71 24.44
C ALA A 433 3.28 41.93 23.66
N PRO A 434 3.17 41.96 22.32
CA PRO A 434 2.25 41.08 21.56
C PRO A 434 2.62 39.58 21.70
N LEU A 435 3.91 39.25 21.75
CA LEU A 435 4.40 37.89 21.96
C LEU A 435 3.97 37.34 23.33
N GLY A 436 4.20 38.13 24.40
CA GLY A 436 3.83 37.77 25.77
C GLY A 436 2.33 37.59 25.93
N LYS A 437 1.52 38.50 25.36
CA LYS A 437 0.04 38.35 25.36
C LYS A 437 -0.43 37.09 24.66
N TYR A 438 0.20 36.73 23.53
CA TYR A 438 -0.17 35.50 22.80
C TYR A 438 0.28 34.25 23.57
N ALA A 439 1.45 34.26 24.19
CA ALA A 439 1.94 33.17 25.02
C ALA A 439 1.10 32.98 26.29
N ASP A 440 0.64 34.09 26.91
CA ASP A 440 -0.30 34.06 28.01
C ASP A 440 -1.59 33.33 27.63
N GLN A 441 -2.22 33.71 26.52
CA GLN A 441 -3.44 33.07 26.01
C GLN A 441 -3.20 31.58 25.70
N LEU A 442 -2.07 31.22 25.10
CA LEU A 442 -1.70 29.83 24.83
C LEU A 442 -1.57 29.02 26.14
N SER A 443 -1.02 29.60 27.20
CA SER A 443 -0.83 28.93 28.48
C SER A 443 -2.11 28.66 29.26
N GLN A 444 -3.21 29.31 28.88
CA GLN A 444 -4.53 29.15 29.48
C GLN A 444 -5.38 28.10 28.77
N LEU A 445 -4.91 27.57 27.62
CA LEU A 445 -5.61 26.52 26.91
C LEU A 445 -5.64 25.23 27.71
N LYS A 446 -6.76 24.51 27.62
CA LYS A 446 -6.95 23.23 28.32
C LYS A 446 -5.94 22.20 27.83
N GLY A 447 -5.09 21.72 28.75
CA GLY A 447 -4.05 20.75 28.46
C GLY A 447 -2.65 21.35 28.22
N ALA A 448 -2.53 22.66 28.02
CA ALA A 448 -1.25 23.34 28.02
C ALA A 448 -0.73 23.43 29.48
N VAL A 449 0.51 23.00 29.70
CA VAL A 449 1.18 23.06 31.01
C VAL A 449 2.12 24.23 31.06
N ARG A 450 2.87 24.44 30.00
CA ARG A 450 3.92 25.44 29.90
C ARG A 450 4.04 25.92 28.46
N VAL A 451 4.21 27.23 28.30
CA VAL A 451 4.50 27.88 27.02
C VAL A 451 5.85 28.61 27.15
N GLU A 452 6.77 28.22 26.28
CA GLU A 452 8.11 28.80 26.25
C GLU A 452 8.26 29.71 25.04
N THR A 453 8.76 30.92 25.31
CA THR A 453 9.12 31.93 24.29
C THR A 453 10.55 32.36 24.50
N SER A 454 11.08 33.21 23.63
CA SER A 454 12.41 33.82 23.80
C SER A 454 12.50 34.78 24.98
N THR A 455 11.39 35.33 25.44
CA THR A 455 11.34 36.38 26.47
C THR A 455 10.89 35.85 27.81
N GLY A 456 10.11 34.78 27.88
CA GLY A 456 9.60 34.25 29.13
C GLY A 456 9.00 32.86 29.01
N THR A 457 8.66 32.27 30.15
CA THR A 457 7.91 31.03 30.30
C THR A 457 6.58 31.36 30.98
N TYR A 458 5.48 30.87 30.38
CA TYR A 458 4.10 31.13 30.79
C TYR A 458 3.45 29.86 31.31
N THR A 459 2.84 29.92 32.50
CA THR A 459 2.13 28.79 33.12
C THR A 459 0.81 29.30 33.67
N HIS A 460 -0.32 28.86 33.11
CA HIS A 460 -1.67 29.28 33.51
C HIS A 460 -1.84 30.81 33.62
N GLY A 461 -1.35 31.56 32.66
CA GLY A 461 -1.43 33.03 32.65
C GLY A 461 -0.39 33.74 33.51
N GLN A 462 0.55 33.03 34.13
CA GLN A 462 1.61 33.61 34.92
C GLN A 462 2.93 33.54 34.16
N GLU A 463 3.57 34.69 34.00
CA GLU A 463 4.89 34.82 33.39
C GLU A 463 5.99 34.55 34.42
N SER A 464 6.99 33.83 34.02
CA SER A 464 8.23 33.59 34.75
C SER A 464 9.43 33.86 33.84
N ALA A 465 10.63 34.00 34.46
CA ALA A 465 11.84 34.27 33.71
C ALA A 465 12.08 33.21 32.61
N ALA A 466 12.67 33.66 31.48
CA ALA A 466 13.08 32.82 30.39
C ALA A 466 14.02 31.69 30.85
N GLY A 467 13.74 30.47 30.46
CA GLY A 467 14.53 29.30 30.82
C GLY A 467 15.86 29.21 30.06
N PRO A 468 16.75 28.29 30.47
CA PRO A 468 17.99 28.03 29.73
C PRO A 468 17.64 27.56 28.31
N GLY A 469 18.11 28.24 27.29
CA GLY A 469 17.83 27.91 25.89
C GLY A 469 16.73 28.74 25.24
N SER A 470 15.97 29.53 25.99
CA SER A 470 14.91 30.40 25.43
C SER A 470 15.45 31.38 24.37
N ALA A 471 16.70 31.83 24.49
CA ALA A 471 17.33 32.62 23.43
C ALA A 471 17.37 31.93 22.06
N ASN A 472 17.33 30.60 22.00
CA ASN A 472 17.31 29.84 20.77
C ASN A 472 15.91 29.86 20.07
N LEU A 473 14.88 30.32 20.75
CA LEU A 473 13.52 30.46 20.22
C LEU A 473 13.34 31.76 19.43
N SER A 474 14.34 32.66 19.40
CA SER A 474 14.36 33.84 18.54
C SER A 474 15.53 33.78 17.55
N ARG A 475 15.29 34.21 16.35
CA ARG A 475 16.31 34.38 15.29
C ARG A 475 15.97 35.65 14.50
N PRO A 476 16.95 36.23 13.78
CA PRO A 476 16.64 37.34 12.86
C PRO A 476 15.52 36.94 11.90
N ASN A 477 14.41 37.67 11.92
CA ASN A 477 13.21 37.42 11.16
C ASN A 477 12.52 36.08 11.45
N GLY A 478 12.52 35.62 12.71
CA GLY A 478 11.82 34.39 13.11
C GLY A 478 11.62 34.30 14.62
N GLN A 479 10.43 33.88 15.01
CA GLN A 479 10.05 33.60 16.38
C GLN A 479 9.48 32.20 16.48
N ARG A 480 9.93 31.42 17.47
CA ARG A 480 9.41 30.09 17.79
C ARG A 480 8.83 30.12 19.21
N ILE A 481 7.71 29.40 19.37
CA ILE A 481 7.04 29.23 20.67
C ILE A 481 6.84 27.72 20.84
N SER A 482 7.17 27.21 22.03
CA SER A 482 6.96 25.79 22.37
C SER A 482 5.82 25.69 23.38
N VAL A 483 4.78 24.92 23.05
CA VAL A 483 3.64 24.65 23.93
C VAL A 483 3.73 23.22 24.42
N VAL A 484 4.15 23.05 25.68
CA VAL A 484 4.25 21.75 26.33
C VAL A 484 2.90 21.35 26.89
N SER A 485 2.44 20.16 26.59
CA SER A 485 1.14 19.61 26.98
C SER A 485 1.27 18.44 27.96
N SER A 486 0.30 18.30 28.87
CA SER A 486 0.14 17.11 29.71
C SER A 486 -0.69 16.00 29.04
N LEU A 487 -1.23 16.27 27.86
CA LEU A 487 -2.08 15.34 27.14
C LEU A 487 -1.25 14.21 26.53
N THR A 488 -1.85 13.04 26.42
CA THR A 488 -1.22 11.93 25.72
C THR A 488 -1.06 12.30 24.24
N PRO A 489 0.14 12.22 23.67
CA PRO A 489 0.36 12.53 22.26
C PRO A 489 -0.56 11.73 21.34
N LYS A 490 -1.02 12.36 20.27
CA LYS A 490 -1.94 11.81 19.26
C LYS A 490 -3.33 11.45 19.78
N SER A 491 -3.67 11.72 21.06
CA SER A 491 -5.03 11.57 21.59
C SER A 491 -5.99 12.60 20.99
N ASP A 492 -7.31 12.33 21.06
CA ASP A 492 -8.32 13.28 20.59
C ASP A 492 -8.26 14.63 21.34
N ALA A 493 -7.88 14.59 22.62
CA ALA A 493 -7.68 15.81 23.40
C ALA A 493 -6.46 16.62 22.90
N ALA A 494 -5.34 15.95 22.54
CA ALA A 494 -4.18 16.60 21.96
C ALA A 494 -4.47 17.18 20.57
N GLN A 495 -5.23 16.46 19.74
CA GLN A 495 -5.72 16.97 18.46
C GLN A 495 -6.65 18.18 18.62
N SER A 496 -7.52 18.18 19.63
CA SER A 496 -8.38 19.34 19.94
C SER A 496 -7.55 20.55 20.35
N LEU A 497 -6.49 20.37 21.15
CA LEU A 497 -5.56 21.45 21.52
C LEU A 497 -4.91 22.11 20.30
N VAL A 498 -4.57 21.33 19.26
CA VAL A 498 -4.08 21.91 17.99
C VAL A 498 -5.11 22.83 17.35
N GLY A 499 -6.40 22.43 17.36
CA GLY A 499 -7.50 23.24 16.89
C GLY A 499 -7.65 24.55 17.69
N ASP A 500 -7.60 24.45 19.02
CA ASP A 500 -7.71 25.59 19.92
C ASP A 500 -6.53 26.57 19.72
N VAL A 501 -5.31 26.08 19.58
CA VAL A 501 -4.13 26.91 19.26
C VAL A 501 -4.29 27.65 17.94
N ARG A 502 -4.78 26.97 16.91
CA ARG A 502 -5.00 27.57 15.57
C ARG A 502 -6.14 28.59 15.55
N ALA A 503 -7.08 28.47 16.47
CA ALA A 503 -8.23 29.39 16.59
C ALA A 503 -7.89 30.68 17.34
N LEU A 504 -6.77 30.74 18.11
CA LEU A 504 -6.38 31.95 18.82
C LEU A 504 -6.00 33.08 17.86
N THR A 505 -6.32 34.30 18.26
CA THR A 505 -5.94 35.49 17.50
C THR A 505 -4.42 35.67 17.54
N PRO A 506 -3.71 35.59 16.41
CA PRO A 506 -2.27 35.74 16.39
C PRO A 506 -1.81 37.17 16.69
N PRO A 507 -0.52 37.37 17.02
CA PRO A 507 0.06 38.73 17.12
C PRO A 507 -0.19 39.52 15.82
N PRO A 508 -0.49 40.82 15.91
CA PRO A 508 -0.88 41.64 14.77
C PRO A 508 0.12 41.53 13.59
N GLY A 509 -0.43 41.34 12.35
CA GLY A 509 0.38 41.24 11.15
C GLY A 509 1.18 39.97 10.99
N THR A 510 0.92 38.93 11.80
CA THR A 510 1.62 37.65 11.73
C THR A 510 0.74 36.50 11.26
N HIS A 511 1.38 35.45 10.73
CA HIS A 511 0.74 34.20 10.32
C HIS A 511 1.49 33.02 10.95
N PRO A 512 1.17 32.64 12.22
CA PRO A 512 1.82 31.52 12.88
C PRO A 512 1.54 30.22 12.16
N LEU A 513 2.55 29.37 12.03
CA LEU A 513 2.41 28.00 11.56
C LEU A 513 2.54 27.08 12.78
N VAL A 514 1.63 26.14 12.93
CA VAL A 514 1.60 25.20 14.05
C VAL A 514 2.09 23.83 13.57
N GLY A 515 3.19 23.38 14.15
CA GLY A 515 3.84 22.10 13.91
C GLY A 515 3.86 21.20 15.15
N GLY A 516 4.61 20.10 15.08
CA GLY A 516 4.69 19.06 16.09
C GLY A 516 3.79 17.85 15.75
N ILE A 517 4.05 16.73 16.43
CA ILE A 517 3.46 15.43 16.08
C ILE A 517 1.92 15.39 16.09
N ASP A 518 1.27 16.16 16.97
CA ASP A 518 -0.18 16.23 17.05
C ASP A 518 -0.75 17.06 15.87
N ALA A 519 -0.06 18.15 15.50
CA ALA A 519 -0.44 18.97 14.35
C ALA A 519 -0.25 18.20 13.04
N GLU A 520 0.83 17.42 12.91
CA GLU A 520 1.06 16.53 11.76
C GLU A 520 -0.07 15.50 11.61
N LEU A 521 -0.53 14.89 12.71
CA LEU A 521 -1.66 13.95 12.68
C LEU A 521 -2.96 14.63 12.24
N VAL A 522 -3.26 15.82 12.78
CA VAL A 522 -4.46 16.60 12.39
C VAL A 522 -4.43 16.95 10.91
N ASP A 523 -3.28 17.43 10.43
CA ASP A 523 -3.12 17.82 9.03
C ASP A 523 -3.17 16.60 8.09
N ALA A 524 -2.57 15.47 8.46
CA ALA A 524 -2.64 14.23 7.70
C ALA A 524 -4.09 13.73 7.57
N LYS A 525 -4.85 13.74 8.69
CA LYS A 525 -6.29 13.39 8.68
C LYS A 525 -7.08 14.30 7.77
N HIS A 526 -6.85 15.61 7.85
CA HIS A 526 -7.57 16.59 7.04
C HIS A 526 -7.23 16.44 5.54
N SER A 527 -5.95 16.32 5.22
CA SER A 527 -5.47 16.19 3.85
C SER A 527 -6.00 14.93 3.17
N ILE A 528 -5.91 13.78 3.83
CA ILE A 528 -6.38 12.50 3.27
C ILE A 528 -7.90 12.50 3.18
N SER A 529 -8.61 12.85 4.27
CA SER A 529 -10.09 12.83 4.26
C SER A 529 -10.69 13.76 3.21
N GLY A 530 -10.05 14.90 2.96
CA GLY A 530 -10.47 15.83 1.90
C GLY A 530 -10.39 15.25 0.49
N GLN A 531 -9.47 14.31 0.23
CA GLN A 531 -9.29 13.68 -1.08
C GLN A 531 -10.07 12.37 -1.26
N ILE A 532 -10.49 11.71 -0.17
CA ILE A 532 -11.22 10.44 -0.24
C ILE A 532 -12.47 10.50 -1.13
N PRO A 533 -13.35 11.53 -1.05
CA PRO A 533 -14.54 11.58 -1.91
C PRO A 533 -14.20 11.63 -3.41
N LEU A 534 -13.14 12.37 -3.76
CA LEU A 534 -12.68 12.45 -5.15
C LEU A 534 -12.09 11.11 -5.60
N ALA A 535 -11.25 10.48 -4.78
CA ALA A 535 -10.67 9.18 -5.10
C ALA A 535 -11.74 8.10 -5.28
N ILE A 536 -12.71 8.00 -4.35
CA ILE A 536 -13.85 7.07 -4.46
C ILE A 536 -14.66 7.39 -5.71
N GLY A 537 -14.98 8.66 -5.96
CA GLY A 537 -15.74 9.10 -7.14
C GLY A 537 -15.05 8.68 -8.45
N LEU A 538 -13.74 8.85 -8.56
CA LEU A 538 -12.96 8.43 -9.71
C LEU A 538 -12.98 6.90 -9.89
N VAL A 539 -12.75 6.15 -8.83
CA VAL A 539 -12.76 4.68 -8.86
C VAL A 539 -14.14 4.17 -9.29
N VAL A 540 -15.21 4.66 -8.68
CA VAL A 540 -16.59 4.26 -8.99
C VAL A 540 -16.95 4.63 -10.43
N LEU A 541 -16.67 5.86 -10.84
CA LEU A 541 -17.02 6.35 -12.18
C LEU A 541 -16.26 5.60 -13.28
N THR A 542 -14.94 5.47 -13.13
CA THR A 542 -14.11 4.77 -14.15
C THR A 542 -14.49 3.31 -14.25
N THR A 543 -14.69 2.63 -13.12
CA THR A 543 -15.14 1.24 -13.08
C THR A 543 -16.53 1.07 -13.69
N PHE A 544 -17.46 1.97 -13.36
CA PHE A 544 -18.80 1.94 -13.95
C PHE A 544 -18.75 2.09 -15.47
N ILE A 545 -17.98 3.04 -15.98
CA ILE A 545 -17.83 3.25 -17.42
C ILE A 545 -17.22 2.02 -18.10
N LEU A 546 -16.12 1.50 -17.54
CA LEU A 546 -15.45 0.34 -18.12
C LEU A 546 -16.37 -0.88 -18.13
N LEU A 547 -16.99 -1.23 -17.00
CA LEU A 547 -17.92 -2.36 -16.92
C LEU A 547 -19.15 -2.18 -17.83
N PHE A 548 -19.66 -0.94 -17.98
CA PHE A 548 -20.73 -0.66 -18.93
C PHE A 548 -20.30 -0.90 -20.37
N LEU A 549 -19.12 -0.42 -20.76
CA LEU A 549 -18.56 -0.64 -22.10
C LEU A 549 -18.36 -2.14 -22.40
N PHE A 550 -18.08 -2.91 -21.37
CA PHE A 550 -17.88 -4.36 -21.48
C PHE A 550 -19.21 -5.13 -21.50
N THR A 551 -20.11 -4.85 -20.56
CA THR A 551 -21.36 -5.64 -20.40
C THR A 551 -22.53 -5.15 -21.25
N GLY A 552 -22.56 -3.87 -21.59
CA GLY A 552 -23.71 -3.21 -22.23
C GLY A 552 -24.92 -3.05 -21.32
N SER A 553 -24.75 -3.22 -20.00
CA SER A 553 -25.79 -3.09 -18.98
C SER A 553 -25.39 -2.05 -17.95
N ILE A 554 -26.33 -1.31 -17.37
CA ILE A 554 -26.12 -0.43 -16.23
C ILE A 554 -26.27 -1.17 -14.90
N VAL A 555 -26.98 -2.27 -14.89
CA VAL A 555 -27.28 -3.07 -13.68
C VAL A 555 -26.05 -3.87 -13.23
N GLN A 556 -25.28 -4.42 -14.18
CA GLN A 556 -24.09 -5.21 -13.87
C GLN A 556 -23.00 -4.37 -13.16
N PRO A 557 -22.62 -3.17 -13.63
CA PRO A 557 -21.71 -2.30 -12.89
C PRO A 557 -22.20 -1.96 -11.48
N LEU A 558 -23.49 -1.60 -11.33
CA LEU A 558 -24.06 -1.27 -10.01
C LEU A 558 -24.01 -2.45 -9.05
N ARG A 559 -24.36 -3.65 -9.54
CA ARG A 559 -24.25 -4.89 -8.75
C ARG A 559 -22.80 -5.13 -8.32
N ALA A 560 -21.85 -5.05 -9.25
CA ALA A 560 -20.44 -5.27 -8.98
C ALA A 560 -19.88 -4.29 -7.96
N LEU A 561 -20.20 -2.98 -8.11
CA LEU A 561 -19.82 -1.94 -7.16
C LEU A 561 -20.39 -2.20 -5.76
N ALA A 562 -21.67 -2.58 -5.66
CA ALA A 562 -22.29 -2.87 -4.36
C ALA A 562 -21.65 -4.08 -3.66
N LEU A 563 -21.41 -5.17 -4.39
CA LEU A 563 -20.79 -6.37 -3.83
C LEU A 563 -19.34 -6.12 -3.43
N ASN A 564 -18.61 -5.34 -4.21
CA ASN A 564 -17.23 -4.96 -3.90
C ASN A 564 -17.15 -4.07 -2.65
N ALA A 565 -18.10 -3.14 -2.49
CA ALA A 565 -18.19 -2.33 -1.28
C ALA A 565 -18.40 -3.21 -0.03
N ILE A 566 -19.21 -4.28 -0.12
CA ILE A 566 -19.41 -5.22 0.99
C ILE A 566 -18.11 -5.94 1.34
N THR A 567 -17.38 -6.44 0.34
CA THR A 567 -16.06 -7.08 0.56
C THR A 567 -15.11 -6.16 1.29
N LEU A 568 -15.03 -4.92 0.81
CA LEU A 568 -14.13 -3.92 1.36
C LEU A 568 -14.45 -3.58 2.81
N VAL A 569 -15.73 -3.27 3.08
CA VAL A 569 -16.19 -2.90 4.43
C VAL A 569 -15.99 -4.07 5.40
N ALA A 570 -16.28 -5.31 4.99
CA ALA A 570 -16.02 -6.50 5.80
C ALA A 570 -14.52 -6.70 6.07
N THR A 571 -13.67 -6.53 5.06
CA THR A 571 -12.22 -6.67 5.21
C THR A 571 -11.65 -5.59 6.15
N LEU A 572 -12.05 -4.33 5.97
CA LEU A 572 -11.62 -3.24 6.85
C LEU A 572 -12.08 -3.46 8.30
N GLY A 573 -13.31 -3.95 8.50
CA GLY A 573 -13.80 -4.30 9.83
C GLY A 573 -12.96 -5.40 10.49
N ILE A 574 -12.62 -6.47 9.76
CA ILE A 574 -11.73 -7.52 10.26
C ILE A 574 -10.34 -6.97 10.60
N MET A 575 -9.79 -6.09 9.76
CA MET A 575 -8.49 -5.48 10.03
C MET A 575 -8.52 -4.56 11.25
N THR A 576 -9.59 -3.80 11.45
CA THR A 576 -9.83 -3.00 12.66
C THR A 576 -9.88 -3.91 13.91
N TRP A 577 -10.60 -5.01 13.84
CA TRP A 577 -10.69 -5.99 14.92
C TRP A 577 -9.33 -6.63 15.26
N ILE A 578 -8.53 -6.94 14.24
CA ILE A 578 -7.19 -7.52 14.45
C ILE A 578 -6.23 -6.45 14.99
N PHE A 579 -5.97 -5.38 14.20
CA PHE A 579 -4.83 -4.48 14.42
C PHE A 579 -5.12 -3.34 15.40
N GLN A 580 -6.33 -2.77 15.38
CA GLN A 580 -6.68 -1.70 16.31
C GLN A 580 -7.10 -2.24 17.67
N GLU A 581 -7.96 -3.27 17.71
CA GLU A 581 -8.42 -3.88 18.96
C GLU A 581 -7.42 -4.92 19.52
N GLY A 582 -6.47 -5.39 18.71
CA GLY A 582 -5.34 -6.21 19.13
C GLY A 582 -5.64 -7.71 19.33
N HIS A 583 -6.75 -8.22 18.77
CA HIS A 583 -7.23 -9.58 19.07
C HIS A 583 -6.25 -10.71 18.68
N LEU A 584 -5.42 -10.55 17.65
CA LEU A 584 -4.43 -11.53 17.25
C LEU A 584 -2.98 -11.10 17.55
N SER A 585 -2.80 -10.06 18.36
CA SER A 585 -1.47 -9.50 18.64
C SER A 585 -0.48 -10.49 19.25
N PRO A 586 -0.87 -11.47 20.13
CA PRO A 586 0.08 -12.45 20.66
C PRO A 586 0.57 -13.43 19.59
N LEU A 587 -0.27 -13.76 18.61
CA LEU A 587 0.06 -14.69 17.53
C LEU A 587 0.92 -14.02 16.44
N LEU A 588 0.59 -12.78 16.10
CA LEU A 588 1.18 -12.05 14.99
C LEU A 588 2.34 -11.13 15.42
N GLY A 589 2.56 -10.93 16.72
CA GLY A 589 3.72 -10.20 17.26
C GLY A 589 3.64 -8.68 17.21
N PHE A 590 2.54 -8.09 16.71
CA PHE A 590 2.38 -6.63 16.61
C PHE A 590 1.89 -5.97 17.93
N THR A 591 1.83 -4.67 17.95
CA THR A 591 1.21 -3.88 19.02
C THR A 591 -0.05 -3.21 18.50
N ALA A 592 -1.15 -3.35 19.25
CA ALA A 592 -2.42 -2.71 18.93
C ALA A 592 -2.26 -1.18 18.86
N GLN A 593 -2.76 -0.57 17.78
CA GLN A 593 -2.65 0.86 17.54
C GLN A 593 -3.74 1.31 16.55
N PRO A 594 -4.04 2.62 16.46
CA PRO A 594 -4.94 3.15 15.43
C PRO A 594 -4.53 2.70 14.04
N MET A 595 -5.53 2.53 13.17
CA MET A 595 -5.28 2.11 11.78
C MET A 595 -4.42 3.15 11.05
N GLU A 596 -3.38 2.73 10.35
CA GLU A 596 -2.58 3.64 9.53
C GLU A 596 -3.42 4.08 8.32
N MET A 597 -3.58 5.40 8.18
CA MET A 597 -4.54 5.99 7.24
C MET A 597 -4.17 5.73 5.79
N SER A 598 -2.90 5.93 5.44
CA SER A 598 -2.42 5.77 4.05
C SER A 598 -2.51 4.32 3.59
N MET A 599 -2.17 3.36 4.47
CA MET A 599 -2.29 1.93 4.17
C MET A 599 -3.76 1.49 4.04
N THR A 600 -4.66 2.09 4.82
CA THR A 600 -6.10 1.83 4.70
C THR A 600 -6.63 2.30 3.33
N VAL A 601 -6.24 3.49 2.87
CA VAL A 601 -6.58 4.01 1.54
C VAL A 601 -5.95 3.15 0.44
N LEU A 602 -4.70 2.75 0.60
CA LEU A 602 -4.01 1.86 -0.32
C LEU A 602 -4.73 0.52 -0.45
N MET A 603 -5.06 -0.11 0.68
CA MET A 603 -5.79 -1.37 0.71
C MET A 603 -7.17 -1.24 0.04
N PHE A 604 -7.87 -0.11 0.24
CA PHE A 604 -9.10 0.21 -0.48
C PHE A 604 -8.91 0.14 -2.00
N CYS A 605 -7.94 0.85 -2.55
CA CYS A 605 -7.73 0.90 -4.00
C CYS A 605 -7.30 -0.45 -4.59
N ILE A 606 -6.43 -1.18 -3.88
CA ILE A 606 -5.93 -2.48 -4.33
C ILE A 606 -7.03 -3.54 -4.29
N VAL A 607 -7.70 -3.68 -3.16
CA VAL A 607 -8.78 -4.67 -2.99
C VAL A 607 -9.89 -4.40 -4.01
N PHE A 608 -10.25 -3.12 -4.19
CA PHE A 608 -11.24 -2.73 -5.19
C PHE A 608 -10.80 -3.10 -6.60
N GLY A 609 -9.57 -2.75 -6.99
CA GLY A 609 -9.04 -3.06 -8.31
C GLY A 609 -8.99 -4.55 -8.60
N LEU A 610 -8.42 -5.34 -7.69
CA LEU A 610 -8.28 -6.79 -7.84
C LEU A 610 -9.62 -7.53 -7.83
N SER A 611 -10.58 -7.09 -7.01
CA SER A 611 -11.92 -7.67 -7.02
C SER A 611 -12.62 -7.42 -8.35
N MET A 612 -12.44 -6.23 -8.95
CA MET A 612 -13.01 -5.93 -10.27
C MET A 612 -12.41 -6.76 -11.39
N ASP A 613 -11.13 -7.05 -11.35
CA ASP A 613 -10.44 -7.88 -12.32
C ASP A 613 -11.15 -9.23 -12.52
N TYR A 614 -11.33 -9.92 -11.44
CA TYR A 614 -11.97 -11.21 -11.48
C TYR A 614 -13.50 -11.14 -11.74
N GLU A 615 -14.18 -10.07 -11.34
CA GLU A 615 -15.60 -9.84 -11.66
C GLU A 615 -15.79 -9.77 -13.19
N VAL A 616 -14.91 -9.04 -13.87
CA VAL A 616 -14.87 -8.95 -15.33
C VAL A 616 -14.76 -10.34 -15.94
N PHE A 617 -13.86 -11.16 -15.42
CA PHE A 617 -13.59 -12.50 -15.95
C PHE A 617 -14.81 -13.44 -15.85
N VAL A 618 -15.48 -13.44 -14.71
CA VAL A 618 -16.69 -14.27 -14.52
C VAL A 618 -17.85 -13.74 -15.33
N THR A 619 -18.08 -12.43 -15.29
CA THR A 619 -19.20 -11.79 -16.00
C THR A 619 -19.04 -11.87 -17.51
N SER A 620 -17.81 -11.83 -18.05
CA SER A 620 -17.50 -12.08 -19.46
C SER A 620 -18.04 -13.42 -19.94
N ARG A 621 -17.71 -14.48 -19.23
CA ARG A 621 -18.14 -15.82 -19.61
C ARG A 621 -19.65 -16.02 -19.49
N ILE A 622 -20.26 -15.46 -18.43
CA ILE A 622 -21.73 -15.49 -18.28
C ILE A 622 -22.39 -14.75 -19.44
N LYS A 623 -21.85 -13.57 -19.82
CA LYS A 623 -22.36 -12.78 -20.94
C LYS A 623 -22.24 -13.54 -22.28
N GLU A 624 -21.09 -14.14 -22.54
CA GLU A 624 -20.86 -14.94 -23.75
C GLU A 624 -21.92 -16.03 -23.91
N LEU A 625 -22.22 -16.81 -22.85
CA LEU A 625 -23.22 -17.85 -22.86
C LEU A 625 -24.65 -17.30 -23.03
N HIS A 626 -24.91 -16.15 -22.36
CA HIS A 626 -26.21 -15.47 -22.52
C HIS A 626 -26.41 -14.93 -23.94
N ASP A 627 -25.39 -14.36 -24.56
CA ASP A 627 -25.43 -13.87 -25.95
C ASP A 627 -25.57 -15.02 -26.97
N GLN A 628 -25.14 -16.26 -26.60
CA GLN A 628 -25.37 -17.49 -27.36
C GLN A 628 -26.79 -18.07 -27.22
N GLY A 629 -27.65 -17.40 -26.42
CA GLY A 629 -29.05 -17.75 -26.24
C GLY A 629 -29.39 -18.60 -25.02
N GLU A 630 -28.41 -18.83 -24.10
CA GLU A 630 -28.75 -19.47 -22.83
C GLU A 630 -29.56 -18.49 -21.95
N ASP A 631 -30.51 -19.03 -21.19
CA ASP A 631 -31.22 -18.28 -20.15
C ASP A 631 -30.26 -17.90 -19.01
N THR A 632 -30.61 -16.87 -18.25
CA THR A 632 -29.72 -16.33 -17.20
C THR A 632 -29.28 -17.40 -16.18
N GLU A 633 -30.16 -18.35 -15.82
CA GLU A 633 -29.84 -19.41 -14.86
C GLU A 633 -28.79 -20.39 -15.42
N SER A 634 -28.97 -20.81 -16.62
CA SER A 634 -28.04 -21.70 -17.33
C SER A 634 -26.71 -21.02 -17.61
N ALA A 635 -26.75 -19.78 -18.10
CA ALA A 635 -25.57 -19.00 -18.39
C ALA A 635 -24.70 -18.78 -17.12
N VAL A 636 -25.31 -18.48 -15.96
CA VAL A 636 -24.59 -18.33 -14.69
C VAL A 636 -24.03 -19.67 -14.21
N THR A 637 -24.83 -20.73 -14.23
CA THR A 637 -24.41 -22.07 -13.77
C THR A 637 -23.28 -22.62 -14.62
N ASN A 638 -23.37 -22.51 -15.93
CA ASN A 638 -22.36 -23.00 -16.88
C ASN A 638 -21.13 -22.08 -16.87
N GLY A 639 -21.33 -20.76 -16.83
CA GLY A 639 -20.27 -19.76 -16.74
C GLY A 639 -19.38 -20.00 -15.53
N LEU A 640 -19.96 -20.09 -14.33
CA LEU A 640 -19.23 -20.42 -13.10
C LEU A 640 -18.66 -21.84 -13.14
N GLY A 641 -19.34 -22.79 -13.75
CA GLY A 641 -18.84 -24.15 -13.93
C GLY A 641 -17.52 -24.23 -14.69
N HIS A 642 -17.36 -23.40 -15.72
CA HIS A 642 -16.16 -23.34 -16.56
C HIS A 642 -15.06 -22.46 -15.93
N THR A 643 -15.41 -21.29 -15.40
CA THR A 643 -14.45 -20.30 -14.90
C THR A 643 -14.06 -20.49 -13.45
N GLY A 644 -14.94 -21.05 -12.62
CA GLY A 644 -14.77 -21.08 -11.17
C GLY A 644 -13.48 -21.77 -10.71
N ARG A 645 -13.05 -22.84 -11.36
CA ARG A 645 -11.78 -23.51 -11.03
C ARG A 645 -10.56 -22.60 -11.30
N ILE A 646 -10.57 -21.92 -12.44
CA ILE A 646 -9.46 -21.03 -12.85
C ILE A 646 -9.42 -19.83 -11.93
N VAL A 647 -10.55 -19.19 -11.68
CA VAL A 647 -10.68 -18.03 -10.80
C VAL A 647 -10.26 -18.34 -9.37
N THR A 648 -10.68 -19.51 -8.84
CA THR A 648 -10.26 -19.90 -7.47
C THR A 648 -8.77 -20.16 -7.39
N ALA A 649 -8.20 -20.82 -8.40
CA ALA A 649 -6.75 -21.06 -8.45
C ALA A 649 -5.98 -19.75 -8.51
N ALA A 650 -6.41 -18.81 -9.34
CA ALA A 650 -5.85 -17.47 -9.46
C ALA A 650 -5.97 -16.70 -8.13
N ALA A 651 -7.16 -16.70 -7.53
CA ALA A 651 -7.38 -16.04 -6.22
C ALA A 651 -6.51 -16.65 -5.11
N CYS A 652 -6.33 -17.98 -5.07
CA CYS A 652 -5.44 -18.62 -4.11
C CYS A 652 -3.97 -18.24 -4.34
N LEU A 653 -3.51 -18.19 -5.60
CA LEU A 653 -2.15 -17.79 -5.96
C LEU A 653 -1.87 -16.34 -5.53
N LEU A 654 -2.79 -15.44 -5.84
CA LEU A 654 -2.67 -14.03 -5.47
C LEU A 654 -2.76 -13.84 -3.94
N ALA A 655 -3.69 -14.54 -3.26
CA ALA A 655 -3.82 -14.49 -1.81
C ALA A 655 -2.54 -14.98 -1.11
N VAL A 656 -1.89 -16.01 -1.62
CA VAL A 656 -0.60 -16.51 -1.10
C VAL A 656 0.48 -15.44 -1.22
N SER A 657 0.55 -14.75 -2.36
CA SER A 657 1.51 -13.66 -2.56
C SER A 657 1.31 -12.54 -1.53
N PHE A 658 0.06 -12.16 -1.24
CA PHE A 658 -0.23 -11.16 -0.21
C PHE A 658 -0.03 -11.68 1.21
N PHE A 659 -0.43 -12.92 1.52
CA PHE A 659 -0.22 -13.50 2.85
C PHE A 659 1.26 -13.68 3.21
N ALA A 660 2.13 -13.80 2.23
CA ALA A 660 3.57 -13.78 2.48
C ALA A 660 4.01 -12.44 3.12
N PHE A 661 3.41 -11.30 2.74
CA PHE A 661 3.60 -10.03 3.43
C PHE A 661 2.93 -9.98 4.81
N GLY A 662 1.99 -10.87 5.09
CA GLY A 662 1.43 -11.06 6.44
C GLY A 662 2.44 -11.62 7.45
N THR A 663 3.60 -12.11 7.01
CA THR A 663 4.73 -12.52 7.85
C THR A 663 5.68 -11.37 8.18
N ALA A 664 5.45 -10.17 7.62
CA ALA A 664 6.23 -8.98 7.88
C ALA A 664 6.25 -8.63 9.38
N LYS A 665 7.35 -8.09 9.86
CA LYS A 665 7.45 -7.60 11.23
C LYS A 665 6.93 -6.17 11.39
N LEU A 666 6.91 -5.39 10.30
CA LEU A 666 6.25 -4.08 10.29
C LEU A 666 4.73 -4.25 10.29
N SER A 667 4.07 -3.73 11.33
CA SER A 667 2.62 -3.97 11.53
C SER A 667 1.73 -3.45 10.40
N PHE A 668 2.06 -2.35 9.76
CA PHE A 668 1.27 -1.82 8.63
C PHE A 668 1.46 -2.65 7.35
N MET A 669 2.64 -3.24 7.13
CA MET A 669 2.87 -4.18 6.03
C MET A 669 2.16 -5.50 6.26
N GLN A 670 2.19 -5.99 7.50
CA GLN A 670 1.45 -7.17 7.93
C GLN A 670 -0.06 -6.98 7.73
N MET A 671 -0.60 -5.82 8.13
CA MET A 671 -2.00 -5.43 7.92
C MET A 671 -2.35 -5.40 6.43
N PHE A 672 -1.49 -4.82 5.60
CA PHE A 672 -1.66 -4.76 4.15
C PHE A 672 -1.70 -6.15 3.52
N GLY A 673 -0.75 -7.01 3.88
CA GLY A 673 -0.66 -8.37 3.35
C GLY A 673 -1.85 -9.24 3.76
N LEU A 674 -2.17 -9.26 5.05
CA LEU A 674 -3.31 -10.04 5.58
C LEU A 674 -4.64 -9.51 5.07
N GLY A 675 -4.83 -8.18 5.04
CA GLY A 675 -6.06 -7.55 4.58
C GLY A 675 -6.32 -7.80 3.11
N SER A 676 -5.32 -7.60 2.24
CA SER A 676 -5.45 -7.84 0.80
C SER A 676 -5.66 -9.32 0.49
N GLY A 677 -4.91 -10.22 1.13
CA GLY A 677 -5.08 -11.67 0.96
C GLY A 677 -6.46 -12.15 1.38
N LEU A 678 -6.95 -11.67 2.54
CA LEU A 678 -8.28 -12.01 3.04
C LEU A 678 -9.39 -11.47 2.14
N ALA A 679 -9.27 -10.23 1.67
CA ALA A 679 -10.24 -9.64 0.74
C ALA A 679 -10.39 -10.46 -0.53
N ILE A 680 -9.27 -10.92 -1.11
CA ILE A 680 -9.27 -11.77 -2.31
C ILE A 680 -10.00 -13.09 -2.05
N LEU A 681 -9.79 -13.72 -0.89
CA LEU A 681 -10.48 -14.96 -0.54
C LEU A 681 -11.97 -14.75 -0.26
N ILE A 682 -12.33 -13.68 0.45
CA ILE A 682 -13.75 -13.31 0.68
C ILE A 682 -14.43 -13.09 -0.66
N ASP A 683 -13.80 -12.37 -1.57
CA ASP A 683 -14.34 -12.09 -2.88
C ASP A 683 -14.51 -13.38 -3.71
N ALA A 684 -13.49 -14.23 -3.78
CA ALA A 684 -13.55 -15.47 -4.56
C ALA A 684 -14.60 -16.45 -4.03
N VAL A 685 -14.75 -16.59 -2.71
CA VAL A 685 -15.61 -17.60 -2.10
C VAL A 685 -17.00 -17.06 -1.79
N ALA A 686 -17.10 -15.97 -1.01
CA ALA A 686 -18.37 -15.44 -0.54
C ALA A 686 -19.10 -14.65 -1.64
N ILE A 687 -18.40 -13.73 -2.30
CA ILE A 687 -19.02 -12.87 -3.29
C ILE A 687 -19.35 -13.67 -4.54
N ARG A 688 -18.34 -14.26 -5.21
CA ARG A 688 -18.54 -14.95 -6.49
C ARG A 688 -19.18 -16.31 -6.35
N GLY A 689 -18.84 -17.03 -5.27
CA GLY A 689 -19.44 -18.34 -5.03
C GLY A 689 -20.92 -18.27 -4.68
N VAL A 690 -21.34 -17.22 -3.95
CA VAL A 690 -22.69 -17.13 -3.38
C VAL A 690 -23.44 -15.86 -3.80
N LEU A 691 -22.90 -14.66 -3.54
CA LEU A 691 -23.66 -13.43 -3.71
C LEU A 691 -23.89 -13.06 -5.18
N VAL A 692 -22.92 -13.31 -6.07
CA VAL A 692 -23.07 -13.04 -7.50
C VAL A 692 -24.17 -13.91 -8.13
N PRO A 693 -24.17 -15.25 -8.02
CA PRO A 693 -25.24 -16.06 -8.57
C PRO A 693 -26.60 -15.77 -7.92
N ALA A 694 -26.64 -15.49 -6.61
CA ALA A 694 -27.89 -15.10 -5.94
C ALA A 694 -28.45 -13.78 -6.48
N ALA A 695 -27.60 -12.76 -6.62
CA ALA A 695 -27.99 -11.46 -7.17
C ALA A 695 -28.44 -11.58 -8.63
N MET A 696 -27.74 -12.35 -9.46
CA MET A 696 -28.12 -12.60 -10.85
C MET A 696 -29.48 -13.30 -10.96
N ARG A 697 -29.78 -14.23 -10.05
CA ARG A 697 -31.09 -14.89 -10.00
C ARG A 697 -32.20 -13.92 -9.60
N LEU A 698 -31.96 -13.06 -8.57
CA LEU A 698 -32.92 -12.09 -8.12
C LEU A 698 -33.20 -11.00 -9.17
N LEU A 699 -32.20 -10.59 -9.91
CA LEU A 699 -32.31 -9.60 -10.98
C LEU A 699 -32.94 -10.19 -12.25
N GLY A 700 -32.76 -11.50 -12.52
CA GLY A 700 -33.29 -12.18 -13.70
C GLY A 700 -32.94 -11.46 -15.01
N GLY A 701 -33.93 -11.23 -15.87
CA GLY A 701 -33.73 -10.52 -17.15
C GLY A 701 -33.32 -9.04 -17.00
N SER A 702 -33.63 -8.39 -15.87
CA SER A 702 -33.24 -7.00 -15.63
C SER A 702 -31.71 -6.85 -15.41
N ALA A 703 -30.99 -7.94 -15.13
CA ALA A 703 -29.53 -7.93 -15.03
C ALA A 703 -28.84 -7.36 -16.29
N TRP A 704 -29.48 -7.47 -17.44
CA TRP A 704 -28.96 -7.03 -18.75
C TRP A 704 -29.60 -5.74 -19.24
N TYR A 705 -30.31 -5.02 -18.37
CA TYR A 705 -31.02 -3.81 -18.76
C TYR A 705 -30.07 -2.65 -19.05
N ALA A 706 -30.32 -1.97 -20.18
CA ALA A 706 -29.77 -0.65 -20.50
C ALA A 706 -30.82 0.21 -21.21
N PRO A 707 -30.90 1.52 -20.91
CA PRO A 707 -31.74 2.47 -21.66
C PRO A 707 -31.40 2.50 -23.17
N GLY A 708 -32.38 2.81 -24.02
CA GLY A 708 -32.22 2.73 -25.47
C GLY A 708 -31.05 3.55 -26.01
N PHE A 709 -30.82 4.77 -25.52
CA PHE A 709 -29.71 5.63 -25.95
C PHE A 709 -28.33 5.03 -25.58
N LEU A 710 -28.23 4.37 -24.43
CA LEU A 710 -27.00 3.70 -24.00
C LEU A 710 -26.74 2.40 -24.78
N ARG A 711 -27.79 1.69 -25.22
CA ARG A 711 -27.63 0.54 -26.12
C ARG A 711 -27.04 0.98 -27.46
N THR A 712 -27.53 2.09 -28.04
CA THR A 712 -26.97 2.65 -29.27
C THR A 712 -25.52 3.11 -29.08
N PHE A 713 -25.19 3.68 -27.93
CA PHE A 713 -23.79 4.05 -27.60
C PHE A 713 -22.93 2.78 -27.49
N HIS A 714 -23.39 1.76 -26.75
CA HIS A 714 -22.67 0.51 -26.60
C HIS A 714 -22.49 -0.24 -27.93
N SER A 715 -23.50 -0.26 -28.82
CA SER A 715 -23.35 -0.89 -30.14
C SER A 715 -22.26 -0.27 -31.00
N ARG A 716 -21.94 1.02 -30.77
CA ARG A 716 -20.91 1.77 -31.50
C ARG A 716 -19.53 1.71 -30.84
N PHE A 717 -19.47 1.71 -29.52
CA PHE A 717 -18.24 1.83 -28.74
C PHE A 717 -17.97 0.64 -27.81
N GLY A 718 -18.91 -0.29 -27.68
CA GLY A 718 -18.81 -1.44 -26.79
C GLY A 718 -17.74 -2.44 -27.24
N LEU A 719 -17.19 -3.11 -26.26
CA LEU A 719 -16.18 -4.15 -26.43
C LEU A 719 -16.87 -5.53 -26.40
N SER A 720 -17.40 -5.99 -27.55
CA SER A 720 -18.01 -7.33 -27.63
C SER A 720 -16.96 -8.43 -27.80
N GLU A 721 -17.11 -9.54 -27.09
CA GLU A 721 -16.24 -10.72 -27.23
C GLU A 721 -16.61 -11.63 -28.43
N SER A 722 -17.75 -11.42 -29.08
CA SER A 722 -18.19 -12.25 -30.21
C SER A 722 -17.17 -12.17 -31.35
N ALA A 723 -16.44 -13.24 -31.58
CA ALA A 723 -15.72 -13.40 -32.84
C ALA A 723 -16.74 -13.39 -33.98
N PRO A 724 -16.49 -12.73 -35.13
CA PRO A 724 -17.32 -12.91 -36.28
C PRO A 724 -17.40 -14.40 -36.61
N GLU A 725 -18.60 -14.94 -36.64
CA GLU A 725 -18.82 -16.30 -37.12
C GLU A 725 -18.16 -16.42 -38.51
N PRO A 726 -17.36 -17.45 -38.79
CA PRO A 726 -16.87 -17.67 -40.14
C PRO A 726 -18.09 -17.75 -41.05
N ALA A 727 -18.16 -16.91 -42.08
CA ALA A 727 -19.21 -16.99 -43.05
C ALA A 727 -19.41 -18.46 -43.46
N ALA A 728 -20.62 -19.01 -43.27
CA ALA A 728 -20.92 -20.37 -43.57
C ALA A 728 -20.44 -20.63 -45.02
N ALA A 729 -19.60 -21.65 -45.20
CA ALA A 729 -19.18 -22.04 -46.51
C ALA A 729 -20.46 -22.32 -47.36
N PRO A 730 -20.54 -21.76 -48.57
CA PRO A 730 -21.75 -22.01 -49.40
C PRO A 730 -21.95 -23.53 -49.54
N GLU A 731 -23.15 -23.99 -49.18
CA GLU A 731 -23.54 -25.36 -49.39
C GLU A 731 -23.24 -25.76 -50.85
N PRO A 732 -22.61 -26.90 -51.09
CA PRO A 732 -22.40 -27.37 -52.46
C PRO A 732 -23.74 -27.57 -53.14
N ALA A 733 -23.94 -26.85 -54.25
CA ALA A 733 -25.14 -26.95 -55.06
C ALA A 733 -25.37 -28.43 -55.44
N VAL A 734 -26.41 -29.01 -54.89
CA VAL A 734 -26.88 -30.36 -55.31
C VAL A 734 -27.37 -30.22 -56.76
N SER A 735 -26.55 -30.67 -57.72
CA SER A 735 -26.95 -30.81 -59.09
C SER A 735 -28.04 -31.87 -59.14
N ARG A 736 -29.28 -31.43 -59.34
CA ARG A 736 -30.39 -32.34 -59.84
C ARG A 736 -30.05 -32.70 -61.26
N GLY A 737 -29.59 -33.93 -61.47
CA GLY A 737 -29.62 -34.64 -62.73
C GLY A 737 -30.78 -35.58 -62.74
#